data_e8b1bbb3b96b8c76948d1836dfe55f7c
#
_entry.id   e8b1bbb3b96b8c76948d1836dfe55f7c
#
_cell.length_a   1.000
_cell.length_b   1.000
_cell.length_c   1.000
_cell.angle_alpha   90.00
_cell.angle_beta   90.00
_cell.angle_gamma   90.00
#
_symmetry.space_group_name_H-M   'P 1'
#
loop_
_entity.id
_entity.type
_entity.pdbx_description
1 polymer ?
#
loop_
_entity_poly.entity_id
_entity_poly.type
_entity_poly.pdbx_seq_one_letter_code
_entity_poly.pdbx_strand_id
1 'polypeptide(L)'
;MKYLKIAAVILYLLPSCYALGQDISGSSQISYNTSSTETDGEKSSSWNFLQSHYLNYNTYLTPALSSNLGIRYSRRDSNMQDQETIYPFINLGLMNEYLSGNLGYNYMEVKSSDNPSLITSFWNTNLTSQLEEEWPKLNFQYTETRQYDDLAEHETDTKSTSLLSGVTYQYSIFDMMYNYMRSTSLDYLTETDSKSNNHISRLGMYKSFWDNRITISADGGYNYYDTTTTVPEAGEIEQRRLATESFYGVDSSPEHSTLSSASGLIDRNYDTAVITAQEYMNIGLDLVYPQAVDTIYIYTDKDYSYISSEVLEWAVYYTSKEIEPKTWTCITSSALFYNETYHRFEISFTSQEARHFKVVYYPGATSPTFQITEIEAYGLQYVDRISKTDTKTYTGNCALSIRPLENWTTSYYLSYYRTDTSPQEITNYTLGQGVNLTGDLSRYFLLTLSYQKTLSHMTETDTEVDTYAFNWRSNPLETLNTTLTLSYGETREDEELISKINTLTFNSIFMLWEGIDVNWDLNLANADNVRDDTKSISAYSDLYVRALLTRRLSWDLGYNQGYQQTDNEETTETTSSNIYSTLVYTPSSRLYGRIYLRYETAEEESRFSHEYSVGCFITPKIQINAISCFEQAEDRDEMTHSLDLNWNIGRWASFRTGYSYSHSRNETTQENHNFYSRFSVTF
;
A
#
# COMPACT_ATOMS: atom_id res chain seq x y z
N MET A 1 -29.04 17.31 22.05
CA MET A 1 -29.65 18.67 21.98
C MET A 1 -28.68 19.79 21.61
N LYS A 2 -27.42 19.82 22.07
CA LYS A 2 -26.42 20.85 21.65
C LYS A 2 -26.16 20.86 20.14
N TYR A 3 -26.15 19.72 19.52
CA TYR A 3 -25.75 19.53 18.10
C TYR A 3 -26.85 19.85 17.09
N LEU A 4 -28.12 19.69 17.49
CA LEU A 4 -29.23 20.20 16.69
C LEU A 4 -29.16 21.73 16.55
N LYS A 5 -28.57 22.43 17.54
CA LYS A 5 -28.37 23.88 17.50
C LYS A 5 -27.27 24.29 16.52
N ILE A 6 -26.18 23.51 16.38
CA ILE A 6 -25.12 23.80 15.40
C ILE A 6 -25.64 23.56 13.98
N ALA A 7 -26.33 22.43 13.73
CA ALA A 7 -26.99 22.18 12.46
C ALA A 7 -28.04 23.23 12.12
N ALA A 8 -28.82 23.70 13.12
CA ALA A 8 -29.78 24.77 12.95
C ALA A 8 -29.12 26.14 12.67
N VAL A 9 -27.97 26.43 13.29
CA VAL A 9 -27.18 27.65 13.03
C VAL A 9 -26.60 27.63 11.62
N ILE A 10 -26.09 26.48 11.17
CA ILE A 10 -25.58 26.30 9.80
C ILE A 10 -26.73 26.45 8.79
N LEU A 11 -27.89 25.83 9.04
CA LEU A 11 -29.08 25.97 8.22
C LEU A 11 -29.65 27.40 8.22
N TYR A 12 -29.48 28.15 9.30
CA TYR A 12 -29.91 29.55 9.40
C TYR A 12 -28.96 30.52 8.71
N LEU A 13 -27.67 30.21 8.66
CA LEU A 13 -26.64 30.96 7.93
C LEU A 13 -26.69 30.74 6.41
N LEU A 14 -27.23 29.60 5.94
CA LEU A 14 -27.33 29.26 4.52
C LEU A 14 -28.05 30.31 3.65
N PRO A 15 -29.23 30.89 4.06
CA PRO A 15 -29.88 31.95 3.28
C PRO A 15 -29.10 33.26 3.29
N SER A 16 -28.39 33.57 4.39
CA SER A 16 -27.61 34.80 4.54
C SER A 16 -26.34 34.78 3.68
N CYS A 17 -25.74 33.62 3.49
CA CYS A 17 -24.54 33.42 2.63
C CYS A 17 -24.87 33.59 1.13
N TYR A 18 -26.07 33.22 0.71
CA TYR A 18 -26.54 33.44 -0.67
C TYR A 18 -26.69 34.92 -1.05
N ALA A 19 -26.86 35.78 -0.04
CA ALA A 19 -26.99 37.22 -0.23
C ALA A 19 -25.66 37.97 -0.23
N LEU A 20 -24.55 37.35 0.20
CA LEU A 20 -23.22 37.96 0.36
C LEU A 20 -22.26 37.71 -0.81
N GLY A 21 -22.67 36.98 -1.87
CA GLY A 21 -21.87 36.79 -3.07
C GLY A 21 -21.05 35.46 -3.10
N GLN A 22 -20.37 35.25 -4.22
CA GLN A 22 -19.74 33.97 -4.60
C GLN A 22 -18.48 33.55 -3.79
N ASP A 23 -18.14 34.30 -2.74
CA ASP A 23 -16.84 34.13 -2.04
C ASP A 23 -16.90 33.14 -0.87
N ILE A 24 -18.07 32.69 -0.47
CA ILE A 24 -18.24 31.72 0.62
C ILE A 24 -18.71 30.40 0.06
N SER A 25 -18.00 29.35 0.43
CA SER A 25 -18.35 27.96 0.10
C SER A 25 -18.27 27.08 1.32
N GLY A 26 -19.04 26.01 1.34
CA GLY A 26 -18.95 25.09 2.46
C GLY A 26 -19.65 23.77 2.18
N SER A 27 -19.44 22.84 3.10
CA SER A 27 -20.13 21.57 3.09
C SER A 27 -20.42 21.09 4.50
N SER A 28 -21.53 20.41 4.65
CA SER A 28 -21.90 19.73 5.89
C SER A 28 -22.33 18.32 5.56
N GLN A 29 -21.76 17.37 6.29
CA GLN A 29 -22.07 15.96 6.15
C GLN A 29 -22.37 15.38 7.52
N ILE A 30 -23.42 14.60 7.59
CA ILE A 30 -23.76 13.79 8.76
C ILE A 30 -23.97 12.36 8.26
N SER A 31 -23.33 11.42 8.90
CA SER A 31 -23.51 9.99 8.60
C SER A 31 -23.67 9.18 9.88
N TYR A 32 -24.50 8.18 9.80
CA TYR A 32 -24.71 7.19 10.85
C TYR A 32 -24.55 5.81 10.24
N ASN A 33 -23.77 4.98 10.90
CA ASN A 33 -23.58 3.58 10.53
C ASN A 33 -23.76 2.72 11.78
N THR A 34 -24.45 1.61 11.65
CA THR A 34 -24.55 0.61 12.70
C THR A 34 -24.43 -0.76 12.09
N SER A 35 -23.67 -1.63 12.74
CA SER A 35 -23.56 -3.03 12.40
C SER A 35 -23.90 -3.88 13.60
N SER A 36 -24.52 -5.01 13.35
CA SER A 36 -24.80 -6.03 14.34
C SER A 36 -24.38 -7.37 13.77
N THR A 37 -23.52 -8.07 14.48
CA THR A 37 -23.04 -9.40 14.14
C THR A 37 -23.52 -10.38 15.20
N GLU A 38 -24.08 -11.49 14.76
CA GLU A 38 -24.46 -12.61 15.61
C GLU A 38 -23.67 -13.84 15.15
N THR A 39 -22.88 -14.42 16.05
CA THR A 39 -22.06 -15.61 15.80
C THR A 39 -22.41 -16.66 16.85
N ASP A 40 -22.93 -17.81 16.42
CA ASP A 40 -23.35 -18.93 17.30
C ASP A 40 -24.28 -18.50 18.43
N GLY A 41 -25.14 -17.49 18.18
CA GLY A 41 -26.10 -16.97 19.16
C GLY A 41 -25.56 -15.89 20.08
N GLU A 42 -24.27 -15.57 20.03
CA GLU A 42 -23.69 -14.39 20.67
C GLU A 42 -23.80 -13.17 19.77
N LYS A 43 -24.35 -12.10 20.31
CA LYS A 43 -24.62 -10.87 19.56
C LYS A 43 -23.70 -9.74 20.00
N SER A 44 -22.97 -9.20 19.05
CA SER A 44 -22.22 -7.96 19.20
C SER A 44 -22.81 -6.87 18.31
N SER A 45 -22.73 -5.62 18.75
CA SER A 45 -23.18 -4.48 17.94
C SER A 45 -22.22 -3.31 18.04
N SER A 46 -21.98 -2.66 16.94
CA SER A 46 -21.21 -1.43 16.87
C SER A 46 -22.01 -0.34 16.18
N TRP A 47 -21.78 0.90 16.58
CA TRP A 47 -22.33 2.05 15.90
C TRP A 47 -21.26 3.13 15.77
N ASN A 48 -21.40 3.95 14.73
CA ASN A 48 -20.53 5.07 14.44
C ASN A 48 -21.35 6.24 13.89
N PHE A 49 -21.25 7.36 14.55
CA PHE A 49 -21.85 8.62 14.13
C PHE A 49 -20.75 9.60 13.76
N LEU A 50 -20.74 10.04 12.50
CA LEU A 50 -19.78 11.00 11.99
C LEU A 50 -20.51 12.26 11.54
N GLN A 51 -20.03 13.41 11.99
CA GLN A 51 -20.39 14.71 11.45
C GLN A 51 -19.14 15.44 10.99
N SER A 52 -19.22 16.11 9.86
CA SER A 52 -18.13 16.88 9.29
C SER A 52 -18.69 18.16 8.68
N HIS A 53 -18.10 19.29 9.05
CA HIS A 53 -18.48 20.61 8.60
C HIS A 53 -17.25 21.31 8.04
N TYR A 54 -17.39 21.95 6.91
CA TYR A 54 -16.37 22.73 6.26
C TYR A 54 -16.94 24.05 5.83
N LEU A 55 -16.26 25.15 6.18
CA LEU A 55 -16.58 26.49 5.75
C LEU A 55 -15.31 27.12 5.17
N ASN A 56 -15.43 27.76 4.04
CA ASN A 56 -14.35 28.39 3.33
C ASN A 56 -14.77 29.75 2.77
N TYR A 57 -13.92 30.74 2.96
CA TYR A 57 -14.04 32.07 2.41
C TYR A 57 -12.86 32.40 1.53
N ASN A 58 -13.13 32.62 0.23
CA ASN A 58 -12.14 33.00 -0.76
C ASN A 58 -12.37 34.45 -1.19
N THR A 59 -11.31 35.24 -1.19
CA THR A 59 -11.38 36.61 -1.69
C THR A 59 -10.05 37.02 -2.36
N TYR A 60 -10.15 37.96 -3.27
CA TYR A 60 -9.00 38.63 -3.87
C TYR A 60 -8.76 39.94 -3.14
N LEU A 61 -7.59 40.04 -2.48
CA LEU A 61 -7.16 41.29 -1.83
C LEU A 61 -6.67 42.30 -2.87
N THR A 62 -6.01 41.78 -3.94
CA THR A 62 -5.64 42.50 -5.15
C THR A 62 -5.75 41.54 -6.33
N PRO A 63 -5.65 41.99 -7.60
CA PRO A 63 -5.61 41.07 -8.75
C PRO A 63 -4.52 39.99 -8.68
N ALA A 64 -3.43 40.27 -7.96
CA ALA A 64 -2.30 39.35 -7.80
C ALA A 64 -2.31 38.61 -6.45
N LEU A 65 -3.15 38.96 -5.49
CA LEU A 65 -3.14 38.40 -4.15
C LEU A 65 -4.52 37.90 -3.77
N SER A 66 -4.64 36.61 -3.56
CA SER A 66 -5.84 35.93 -3.06
C SER A 66 -5.68 35.49 -1.59
N SER A 67 -6.77 35.42 -0.90
CA SER A 67 -6.84 34.90 0.47
C SER A 67 -7.93 33.83 0.56
N ASN A 68 -7.59 32.73 1.20
CA ASN A 68 -8.49 31.61 1.47
C ASN A 68 -8.44 31.33 2.97
N LEU A 69 -9.55 31.55 3.65
CA LEU A 69 -9.70 31.32 5.08
C LEU A 69 -10.76 30.25 5.29
N GLY A 70 -10.50 29.30 6.15
CA GLY A 70 -11.49 28.28 6.38
C GLY A 70 -11.36 27.56 7.71
N ILE A 71 -12.37 26.79 8.02
CA ILE A 71 -12.41 25.91 9.17
C ILE A 71 -13.05 24.59 8.78
N ARG A 72 -12.43 23.51 9.21
CA ARG A 72 -13.02 22.17 9.17
C ARG A 72 -13.24 21.69 10.59
N TYR A 73 -14.40 21.17 10.83
CA TYR A 73 -14.76 20.49 12.07
C TYR A 73 -15.23 19.09 11.73
N SER A 74 -14.74 18.10 12.45
CA SER A 74 -15.29 16.76 12.39
C SER A 74 -15.40 16.15 13.78
N ARG A 75 -16.44 15.37 13.99
CA ARG A 75 -16.65 14.60 15.20
C ARG A 75 -17.11 13.21 14.85
N ARG A 76 -16.49 12.24 15.47
CA ARG A 76 -16.83 10.82 15.38
C ARG A 76 -17.17 10.35 16.78
N ASP A 77 -18.38 9.85 16.95
CA ASP A 77 -18.84 9.21 18.18
C ASP A 77 -19.09 7.73 17.87
N SER A 78 -18.56 6.83 18.67
CA SER A 78 -18.74 5.38 18.50
C SER A 78 -18.84 4.71 19.86
N ASN A 79 -19.20 3.44 19.89
CA ASN A 79 -19.19 2.66 21.12
C ASN A 79 -17.77 2.31 21.62
N MET A 80 -16.74 2.56 20.82
CA MET A 80 -15.34 2.30 21.19
C MET A 80 -14.61 3.58 21.59
N GLN A 81 -14.80 4.67 20.86
CA GLN A 81 -14.03 5.90 21.07
C GLN A 81 -14.77 7.12 20.49
N ASP A 82 -14.68 8.23 21.18
CA ASP A 82 -15.13 9.54 20.71
C ASP A 82 -13.93 10.37 20.28
N GLN A 83 -14.01 10.97 19.09
CA GLN A 83 -12.96 11.82 18.54
C GLN A 83 -13.54 13.10 17.99
N GLU A 84 -12.92 14.23 18.31
CA GLU A 84 -13.27 15.55 17.79
C GLU A 84 -12.03 16.20 17.16
N THR A 85 -12.15 16.74 15.95
CA THR A 85 -11.08 17.43 15.24
C THR A 85 -11.51 18.81 14.82
N ILE A 86 -10.71 19.83 15.15
CA ILE A 86 -10.88 21.22 14.74
C ILE A 86 -9.67 21.61 13.88
N TYR A 87 -9.92 22.13 12.69
CA TYR A 87 -8.87 22.44 11.71
C TYR A 87 -9.15 23.80 11.04
N PRO A 88 -8.80 24.94 11.67
CA PRO A 88 -8.76 26.23 11.02
C PRO A 88 -7.53 26.36 10.12
N PHE A 89 -7.67 27.08 9.02
CA PHE A 89 -6.59 27.34 8.09
C PHE A 89 -6.69 28.71 7.43
N ILE A 90 -5.54 29.25 7.04
CA ILE A 90 -5.39 30.44 6.22
C ILE A 90 -4.37 30.17 5.12
N ASN A 91 -4.71 30.50 3.88
CA ASN A 91 -3.80 30.46 2.74
C ASN A 91 -3.85 31.80 2.00
N LEU A 92 -2.68 32.34 1.74
CA LEU A 92 -2.49 33.52 0.90
C LEU A 92 -1.85 33.06 -0.42
N GLY A 93 -2.51 33.31 -1.53
CA GLY A 93 -2.01 32.99 -2.86
C GLY A 93 -1.50 34.25 -3.56
N LEU A 94 -0.28 34.18 -4.07
CA LEU A 94 0.33 35.21 -4.90
C LEU A 94 0.40 34.70 -6.33
N MET A 95 -0.07 35.48 -7.31
CA MET A 95 0.06 35.15 -8.72
C MET A 95 0.21 36.44 -9.54
N ASN A 96 1.38 36.61 -10.14
CA ASN A 96 1.67 37.68 -11.08
C ASN A 96 2.51 37.14 -12.24
N GLU A 97 2.89 38.00 -13.17
CA GLU A 97 3.67 37.63 -14.38
C GLU A 97 5.08 37.09 -14.09
N TYR A 98 5.63 37.32 -12.90
CA TYR A 98 7.00 36.91 -12.53
C TYR A 98 7.03 35.78 -11.53
N LEU A 99 6.04 35.70 -10.65
CA LEU A 99 6.02 34.79 -9.50
C LEU A 99 4.61 34.27 -9.24
N SER A 100 4.53 32.98 -8.94
CA SER A 100 3.37 32.36 -8.30
C SER A 100 3.78 31.71 -6.99
N GLY A 101 2.90 31.74 -6.02
CA GLY A 101 3.19 31.09 -4.76
C GLY A 101 2.04 31.14 -3.77
N ASN A 102 2.24 30.47 -2.67
CA ASN A 102 1.29 30.46 -1.56
C ASN A 102 2.03 30.48 -0.22
N LEU A 103 1.39 31.07 0.76
CA LEU A 103 1.74 30.99 2.18
C LEU A 103 0.53 30.46 2.93
N GLY A 104 0.68 29.33 3.60
CA GLY A 104 -0.39 28.70 4.37
C GLY A 104 -0.01 28.51 5.83
N TYR A 105 -1.00 28.64 6.69
CA TYR A 105 -0.95 28.23 8.07
C TYR A 105 -2.18 27.39 8.40
N ASN A 106 -1.96 26.23 8.97
CA ASN A 106 -3.00 25.32 9.41
C ASN A 106 -2.76 24.97 10.88
N TYR A 107 -3.84 24.86 11.61
CA TYR A 107 -3.84 24.38 12.99
C TYR A 107 -4.83 23.22 13.08
N MET A 108 -4.43 22.14 13.73
CA MET A 108 -5.28 20.98 13.94
C MET A 108 -5.22 20.59 15.41
N GLU A 109 -6.36 20.43 16.02
CA GLU A 109 -6.53 19.89 17.36
C GLU A 109 -7.41 18.66 17.29
N VAL A 110 -6.90 17.54 17.77
CA VAL A 110 -7.59 16.24 17.83
C VAL A 110 -7.81 15.90 19.30
N LYS A 111 -9.07 15.85 19.72
CA LYS A 111 -9.49 15.43 21.07
C LYS A 111 -10.02 14.01 21.00
N SER A 112 -9.57 13.16 21.91
CA SER A 112 -10.08 11.81 22.09
C SER A 112 -10.60 11.64 23.52
N SER A 113 -11.52 10.70 23.75
CA SER A 113 -12.00 10.39 25.09
C SER A 113 -10.92 9.79 25.98
N ASP A 114 -9.99 9.03 25.40
CA ASP A 114 -9.09 8.14 26.13
C ASP A 114 -7.61 8.59 26.07
N ASN A 115 -7.30 9.60 25.21
CA ASN A 115 -5.95 10.09 25.03
C ASN A 115 -5.88 11.62 25.21
N PRO A 116 -4.73 12.17 25.59
CA PRO A 116 -4.49 13.62 25.58
C PRO A 116 -4.79 14.24 24.22
N SER A 117 -5.23 15.49 24.21
CA SER A 117 -5.48 16.21 22.96
C SER A 117 -4.17 16.43 22.23
N LEU A 118 -4.13 16.06 20.96
CA LEU A 118 -2.97 16.24 20.09
C LEU A 118 -3.13 17.50 19.25
N ILE A 119 -2.15 18.41 19.36
CA ILE A 119 -2.13 19.69 18.66
C ILE A 119 -1.04 19.66 17.59
N THR A 120 -1.43 19.95 16.35
CA THR A 120 -0.51 20.06 15.22
C THR A 120 -0.63 21.45 14.60
N SER A 121 0.45 22.18 14.50
CA SER A 121 0.54 23.42 13.73
C SER A 121 1.43 23.20 12.50
N PHE A 122 0.99 23.75 11.37
CA PHE A 122 1.67 23.54 10.10
C PHE A 122 1.76 24.85 9.31
N TRP A 123 2.99 25.24 8.97
CA TRP A 123 3.30 26.32 8.05
C TRP A 123 3.77 25.77 6.73
N ASN A 124 3.31 26.34 5.63
CA ASN A 124 3.81 26.03 4.32
C ASN A 124 3.97 27.28 3.47
N THR A 125 5.04 27.33 2.71
CA THR A 125 5.29 28.35 1.71
C THR A 125 5.80 27.68 0.44
N ASN A 126 5.24 28.08 -0.69
CA ASN A 126 5.72 27.66 -1.99
C ASN A 126 5.82 28.89 -2.87
N LEU A 127 6.98 29.07 -3.56
CA LEU A 127 7.23 30.13 -4.51
C LEU A 127 7.82 29.52 -5.78
N THR A 128 7.26 29.86 -6.93
CA THR A 128 7.73 29.41 -8.24
C THR A 128 7.86 30.61 -9.17
N SER A 129 8.98 30.72 -9.84
CA SER A 129 9.17 31.75 -10.87
C SER A 129 8.30 31.43 -12.09
N GLN A 130 7.71 32.48 -12.68
CA GLN A 130 6.93 32.42 -13.93
C GLN A 130 7.63 33.15 -15.07
N LEU A 131 8.95 33.13 -15.06
CA LEU A 131 9.77 33.74 -16.07
C LEU A 131 9.57 33.06 -17.44
N GLU A 132 9.84 33.79 -18.52
CA GLU A 132 9.80 33.27 -19.88
C GLU A 132 10.70 32.03 -20.04
N GLU A 133 10.45 31.20 -21.06
CA GLU A 133 11.15 29.91 -21.27
C GLU A 133 12.67 30.03 -21.39
N GLU A 134 13.17 31.21 -21.77
CA GLU A 134 14.60 31.50 -21.90
C GLU A 134 15.33 31.63 -20.55
N TRP A 135 14.60 31.75 -19.45
CA TRP A 135 15.16 31.92 -18.12
C TRP A 135 15.03 30.66 -17.26
N PRO A 136 15.98 30.42 -16.35
CA PRO A 136 15.85 29.34 -15.38
C PRO A 136 14.58 29.49 -14.54
N LYS A 137 13.82 28.40 -14.39
CA LYS A 137 12.67 28.32 -13.49
C LYS A 137 13.17 27.98 -12.08
N LEU A 138 12.82 28.83 -11.12
CA LEU A 138 13.19 28.70 -9.74
C LEU A 138 11.97 28.22 -8.96
N ASN A 139 12.16 27.26 -8.07
CA ASN A 139 11.17 26.81 -7.10
C ASN A 139 11.75 26.85 -5.69
N PHE A 140 10.92 27.24 -4.75
CA PHE A 140 11.24 27.28 -3.34
C PHE A 140 10.03 26.79 -2.57
N GLN A 141 10.24 25.86 -1.64
CA GLN A 141 9.21 25.37 -0.73
C GLN A 141 9.77 25.27 0.68
N TYR A 142 9.02 25.76 1.64
CA TYR A 142 9.31 25.61 3.05
C TYR A 142 8.09 25.08 3.77
N THR A 143 8.30 24.09 4.63
CA THR A 143 7.28 23.56 5.53
C THR A 143 7.82 23.45 6.93
N GLU A 144 6.98 23.78 7.91
CA GLU A 144 7.26 23.58 9.33
C GLU A 144 6.05 22.94 9.99
N THR A 145 6.25 21.85 10.70
CA THR A 145 5.22 21.17 11.49
C THR A 145 5.67 21.07 12.92
N ARG A 146 4.83 21.43 13.85
CA ARG A 146 5.01 21.16 15.27
C ARG A 146 3.82 20.37 15.78
N GLN A 147 4.08 19.30 16.50
CA GLN A 147 3.08 18.41 17.08
C GLN A 147 3.38 18.24 18.56
N TYR A 148 2.40 18.47 19.41
CA TYR A 148 2.51 18.32 20.86
C TYR A 148 1.14 17.99 21.46
N ASP A 149 1.14 17.35 22.63
CA ASP A 149 -0.07 17.13 23.42
C ASP A 149 -0.36 18.29 24.38
N ASP A 150 -1.55 18.29 24.98
CA ASP A 150 -2.03 19.35 25.87
C ASP A 150 -1.70 19.10 27.37
N LEU A 151 -0.85 18.10 27.66
CA LEU A 151 -0.42 17.81 29.03
C LEU A 151 0.58 18.86 29.54
N ALA A 152 0.62 19.04 30.87
CA ALA A 152 1.59 19.93 31.50
C ALA A 152 3.04 19.43 31.39
N GLU A 153 3.21 18.10 31.44
CA GLU A 153 4.42 17.39 31.06
C GLU A 153 4.07 16.64 29.79
N HIS A 154 4.56 17.12 28.64
CA HIS A 154 4.24 16.54 27.35
C HIS A 154 4.73 15.09 27.26
N GLU A 155 3.92 14.24 26.66
CA GLU A 155 4.29 12.89 26.22
C GLU A 155 4.74 12.91 24.75
N THR A 156 4.36 13.97 24.02
CA THR A 156 4.75 14.20 22.62
C THR A 156 5.08 15.68 22.45
N ASP A 157 6.26 16.04 22.00
CA ASP A 157 6.61 17.39 21.51
C ASP A 157 7.69 17.28 20.44
N THR A 158 7.28 17.33 19.19
CA THR A 158 8.17 17.22 18.03
C THR A 158 8.02 18.40 17.10
N LYS A 159 9.13 18.81 16.49
CA LYS A 159 9.17 19.83 15.45
C LYS A 159 9.92 19.33 14.24
N SER A 160 9.31 19.41 13.07
CA SER A 160 9.96 19.11 11.80
C SER A 160 9.92 20.31 10.86
N THR A 161 11.02 20.51 10.14
CA THR A 161 11.11 21.52 9.07
C THR A 161 11.63 20.89 7.79
N SER A 162 11.12 21.32 6.64
CA SER A 162 11.64 20.94 5.35
C SER A 162 11.77 22.17 4.46
N LEU A 163 12.93 22.30 3.84
CA LEU A 163 13.28 23.33 2.89
C LEU A 163 13.62 22.64 1.56
N LEU A 164 12.95 23.00 0.48
CA LEU A 164 13.30 22.60 -0.87
C LEU A 164 13.56 23.85 -1.69
N SER A 165 14.68 23.86 -2.40
CA SER A 165 14.98 24.88 -3.40
C SER A 165 15.49 24.21 -4.68
N GLY A 166 15.00 24.64 -5.82
CA GLY A 166 15.36 24.02 -7.07
C GLY A 166 15.46 25.01 -8.21
N VAL A 167 16.20 24.62 -9.22
CA VAL A 167 16.33 25.30 -10.50
C VAL A 167 16.18 24.30 -11.62
N THR A 168 15.35 24.63 -12.60
CA THR A 168 15.26 23.90 -13.88
C THR A 168 15.53 24.86 -15.01
N TYR A 169 16.33 24.43 -15.97
CA TYR A 169 16.72 25.25 -17.11
C TYR A 169 16.82 24.41 -18.36
N GLN A 170 16.13 24.83 -19.39
CA GLN A 170 16.21 24.22 -20.71
C GLN A 170 16.99 25.16 -21.66
N TYR A 171 18.09 24.67 -22.19
CA TYR A 171 18.89 25.40 -23.10
C TYR A 171 19.17 24.58 -24.36
N SER A 172 18.58 24.98 -25.48
CA SER A 172 18.74 24.30 -26.78
C SER A 172 18.32 22.82 -26.69
N ILE A 173 19.31 21.93 -26.67
CA ILE A 173 19.10 20.48 -26.59
C ILE A 173 19.27 19.93 -25.19
N PHE A 174 19.64 20.77 -24.24
CA PHE A 174 19.94 20.38 -22.87
C PHE A 174 18.79 20.75 -21.92
N ASP A 175 18.50 19.84 -21.01
CA ASP A 175 17.59 20.01 -19.89
C ASP A 175 18.38 19.79 -18.59
N MET A 176 18.39 20.80 -17.74
CA MET A 176 19.17 20.82 -16.51
C MET A 176 18.25 21.01 -15.31
N MET A 177 18.45 20.22 -14.27
CA MET A 177 17.74 20.34 -13.02
C MET A 177 18.71 20.20 -11.85
N TYR A 178 18.54 21.06 -10.87
CA TYR A 178 19.16 20.91 -9.57
C TYR A 178 18.15 21.20 -8.48
N ASN A 179 18.03 20.29 -7.52
CA ASN A 179 17.20 20.44 -6.34
C ASN A 179 18.03 20.20 -5.08
N TYR A 180 17.87 21.08 -4.13
CA TYR A 180 18.38 20.93 -2.77
C TYR A 180 17.21 20.82 -1.81
N MET A 181 17.20 19.78 -1.00
CA MET A 181 16.23 19.58 0.08
C MET A 181 16.97 19.39 1.39
N ARG A 182 16.52 20.11 2.41
CA ARG A 182 16.99 19.93 3.78
C ARG A 182 15.77 19.66 4.67
N SER A 183 15.83 18.61 5.46
CA SER A 183 14.86 18.39 6.51
C SER A 183 15.53 18.32 7.88
N THR A 184 14.82 18.79 8.91
CA THR A 184 15.25 18.65 10.30
C THR A 184 14.07 18.16 11.12
N SER A 185 14.33 17.29 12.06
CA SER A 185 13.35 16.81 13.03
C SER A 185 13.98 16.90 14.42
N LEU A 186 13.31 17.59 15.31
CA LEU A 186 13.71 17.74 16.70
C LEU A 186 12.60 17.18 17.59
N ASP A 187 12.95 16.22 18.40
CA ASP A 187 12.13 15.72 19.49
C ASP A 187 12.59 16.40 20.79
N TYR A 188 11.71 17.21 21.39
CA TYR A 188 12.03 17.98 22.59
C TYR A 188 12.06 17.12 23.87
N LEU A 189 11.45 15.93 23.84
CA LEU A 189 11.43 15.02 24.99
C LEU A 189 12.73 14.23 25.10
N THR A 190 13.17 13.70 23.98
CA THR A 190 14.41 12.92 23.91
C THR A 190 15.62 13.78 23.55
N GLU A 191 15.42 15.07 23.28
CA GLU A 191 16.43 16.01 22.77
C GLU A 191 17.19 15.48 21.53
N THR A 192 16.51 14.61 20.76
CA THR A 192 17.07 14.02 19.55
C THR A 192 16.89 14.97 18.37
N ASP A 193 17.99 15.34 17.72
CA ASP A 193 18.02 16.21 16.54
C ASP A 193 18.49 15.40 15.33
N SER A 194 17.60 15.26 14.34
CA SER A 194 17.91 14.59 13.07
C SER A 194 17.89 15.60 11.93
N LYS A 195 18.94 15.63 11.14
CA LYS A 195 19.12 16.50 9.98
C LYS A 195 19.44 15.67 8.76
N SER A 196 18.74 15.92 7.66
CA SER A 196 19.08 15.35 6.37
C SER A 196 19.20 16.41 5.29
N ASN A 197 20.16 16.23 4.40
CA ASN A 197 20.33 17.02 3.22
C ASN A 197 20.27 16.10 1.99
N ASN A 198 19.63 16.59 0.95
CA ASN A 198 19.53 15.88 -0.31
C ASN A 198 19.81 16.82 -1.47
N HIS A 199 20.79 16.46 -2.30
CA HIS A 199 21.21 17.19 -3.48
C HIS A 199 20.92 16.33 -4.70
N ILE A 200 19.99 16.75 -5.53
CA ILE A 200 19.61 16.04 -6.76
C ILE A 200 20.00 16.91 -7.95
N SER A 201 20.86 16.40 -8.81
CA SER A 201 21.21 17.04 -10.08
C SER A 201 20.91 16.11 -11.25
N ARG A 202 20.40 16.66 -12.33
CA ARG A 202 20.13 15.94 -13.56
C ARG A 202 20.52 16.80 -14.76
N LEU A 203 21.14 16.15 -15.73
CA LEU A 203 21.44 16.71 -17.04
C LEU A 203 20.86 15.78 -18.10
N GLY A 204 19.93 16.29 -18.88
CA GLY A 204 19.34 15.62 -20.02
C GLY A 204 19.78 16.24 -21.33
N MET A 205 19.85 15.45 -22.39
CA MET A 205 20.10 15.87 -23.75
C MET A 205 19.18 15.13 -24.71
N TYR A 206 18.57 15.84 -25.62
CA TYR A 206 17.77 15.25 -26.68
C TYR A 206 18.10 15.95 -28.04
N LYS A 207 18.38 15.13 -29.05
CA LYS A 207 18.66 15.63 -30.40
C LYS A 207 18.16 14.66 -31.46
N SER A 208 17.46 15.21 -32.44
CA SER A 208 17.08 14.51 -33.67
C SER A 208 17.87 15.05 -34.88
N PHE A 209 18.18 14.14 -35.78
CA PHE A 209 18.91 14.43 -37.05
C PHE A 209 18.17 13.79 -38.22
N TRP A 210 18.40 14.34 -39.44
CA TRP A 210 17.90 13.82 -40.72
C TRP A 210 16.39 13.55 -40.70
N ASP A 211 15.61 14.58 -40.45
CA ASP A 211 14.14 14.47 -40.38
C ASP A 211 13.65 13.40 -39.41
N ASN A 212 14.25 13.37 -38.22
CA ASN A 212 13.96 12.40 -37.15
C ASN A 212 14.31 10.94 -37.48
N ARG A 213 15.19 10.70 -38.47
CA ARG A 213 15.68 9.34 -38.75
C ARG A 213 16.68 8.84 -37.71
N ILE A 214 17.41 9.75 -37.08
CA ILE A 214 18.27 9.42 -35.94
C ILE A 214 17.88 10.30 -34.78
N THR A 215 17.61 9.66 -33.64
CA THR A 215 17.33 10.34 -32.40
C THR A 215 18.28 9.85 -31.34
N ILE A 216 18.91 10.75 -30.62
CA ILE A 216 19.80 10.50 -29.51
C ILE A 216 19.20 11.17 -28.30
N SER A 217 19.03 10.42 -27.23
CA SER A 217 18.74 10.95 -25.91
C SER A 217 19.76 10.42 -24.92
N ALA A 218 20.20 11.27 -24.03
CA ALA A 218 21.04 10.86 -22.92
C ALA A 218 20.63 11.67 -21.70
N ASP A 219 20.57 11.03 -20.56
CA ASP A 219 20.42 11.70 -19.27
C ASP A 219 21.34 11.11 -18.23
N GLY A 220 21.84 11.95 -17.36
CA GLY A 220 22.65 11.57 -16.21
C GLY A 220 22.16 12.28 -14.97
N GLY A 221 22.18 11.59 -13.86
CA GLY A 221 21.76 12.11 -12.56
C GLY A 221 22.78 11.78 -11.47
N TYR A 222 22.86 12.68 -10.53
CA TYR A 222 23.59 12.49 -9.28
C TYR A 222 22.71 12.89 -8.13
N ASN A 223 22.58 12.00 -7.15
CA ASN A 223 21.87 12.25 -5.92
C ASN A 223 22.83 12.00 -4.75
N TYR A 224 23.00 12.99 -3.90
CA TYR A 224 23.74 12.89 -2.65
C TYR A 224 22.78 13.14 -1.48
N TYR A 225 22.62 12.14 -0.64
CA TYR A 225 21.78 12.18 0.54
C TYR A 225 22.63 11.93 1.78
N ASP A 226 22.62 12.84 2.73
CA ASP A 226 23.25 12.64 4.03
C ASP A 226 22.26 12.84 5.18
N THR A 227 22.41 12.04 6.21
CA THR A 227 21.65 12.16 7.45
C THR A 227 22.60 12.22 8.63
N THR A 228 22.34 13.15 9.52
CA THR A 228 23.04 13.28 10.81
C THR A 228 22.01 13.25 11.92
N THR A 229 22.12 12.29 12.82
CA THR A 229 21.30 12.19 14.03
C THR A 229 22.19 12.47 15.24
N THR A 230 21.76 13.40 16.08
CA THR A 230 22.45 13.79 17.31
C THR A 230 21.54 13.46 18.49
N VAL A 231 22.06 12.71 19.44
CA VAL A 231 21.41 12.41 20.72
C VAL A 231 22.16 13.10 21.87
N PRO A 232 21.51 13.42 23.03
CA PRO A 232 22.13 14.17 24.12
C PRO A 232 23.34 13.45 24.71
N GLU A 233 23.24 12.15 24.89
CA GLU A 233 24.29 11.33 25.46
C GLU A 233 24.58 10.12 24.57
N ALA A 234 25.89 9.80 24.41
CA ALA A 234 26.28 8.53 23.81
C ALA A 234 26.04 7.41 24.83
N GLY A 235 25.49 6.32 24.42
CA GLY A 235 25.20 5.20 25.29
C GLY A 235 24.49 4.06 24.63
N GLU A 236 24.18 3.04 25.40
CA GLU A 236 23.34 1.94 24.97
C GLU A 236 21.88 2.35 25.07
N ILE A 237 21.16 2.34 23.95
CA ILE A 237 19.71 2.51 23.92
C ILE A 237 19.06 1.19 23.56
N GLU A 238 17.97 0.89 24.23
CA GLU A 238 17.13 -0.25 23.91
C GLU A 238 16.35 0.05 22.64
N GLN A 239 16.59 -0.72 21.59
CA GLN A 239 15.93 -0.54 20.30
C GLN A 239 15.07 -1.75 19.96
N ARG A 240 13.80 -1.49 19.61
CA ARG A 240 12.91 -2.53 19.10
C ARG A 240 13.43 -3.10 17.78
N ARG A 241 13.47 -4.42 17.69
CA ARG A 241 13.78 -5.17 16.46
C ARG A 241 12.49 -5.45 15.70
N LEU A 242 12.46 -5.09 14.43
CA LEU A 242 11.27 -5.28 13.61
C LEU A 242 11.15 -6.75 13.21
N ALA A 243 10.03 -7.37 13.58
CA ALA A 243 9.63 -8.68 13.12
C ALA A 243 8.73 -8.57 11.90
N THR A 244 8.89 -9.48 10.94
CA THR A 244 8.01 -9.61 9.78
C THR A 244 6.93 -10.65 10.00
N GLU A 245 7.23 -11.66 10.82
CA GLU A 245 6.30 -12.73 11.16
C GLU A 245 6.38 -13.06 12.64
N SER A 246 5.29 -13.48 13.20
CA SER A 246 5.21 -14.10 14.50
C SER A 246 4.54 -15.47 14.39
N PHE A 247 4.88 -16.37 15.27
CA PHE A 247 4.41 -17.73 15.23
C PHE A 247 4.07 -18.24 16.63
N TYR A 248 3.22 -19.25 16.63
CA TYR A 248 2.67 -19.86 17.84
C TYR A 248 2.52 -21.37 17.68
N GLY A 249 2.65 -22.10 18.76
CA GLY A 249 2.36 -23.52 18.80
C GLY A 249 2.48 -24.07 20.22
N VAL A 250 1.92 -25.27 20.44
CA VAL A 250 2.04 -25.99 21.69
C VAL A 250 2.81 -27.27 21.44
N ASP A 251 3.99 -27.40 22.05
CA ASP A 251 4.86 -28.54 21.87
C ASP A 251 5.61 -28.89 23.16
N SER A 252 5.50 -30.14 23.58
CA SER A 252 6.26 -30.68 24.73
C SER A 252 7.75 -30.86 24.45
N SER A 253 8.17 -30.80 23.18
CA SER A 253 9.58 -30.86 22.75
C SER A 253 9.99 -29.52 22.11
N PRO A 254 10.19 -28.45 22.90
CA PRO A 254 10.34 -27.10 22.39
C PRO A 254 11.56 -26.88 21.50
N GLU A 255 12.57 -27.74 21.55
CA GLU A 255 13.74 -27.66 20.68
C GLU A 255 13.42 -27.99 19.20
N HIS A 256 12.37 -28.77 18.97
CA HIS A 256 12.00 -29.29 17.65
C HIS A 256 10.58 -28.95 17.22
N SER A 257 9.96 -27.94 17.85
CA SER A 257 8.56 -27.57 17.57
C SER A 257 8.36 -27.01 16.16
N THR A 258 7.29 -27.45 15.50
CA THR A 258 6.71 -26.77 14.35
C THR A 258 5.71 -25.70 14.85
N LEU A 259 5.78 -24.49 14.29
CA LEU A 259 4.99 -23.34 14.74
C LEU A 259 4.16 -22.80 13.57
N SER A 260 2.93 -22.43 13.85
CA SER A 260 2.02 -21.82 12.89
C SER A 260 2.11 -20.30 12.94
N SER A 261 1.89 -19.61 11.81
CA SER A 261 1.87 -18.15 11.74
C SER A 261 0.76 -17.57 12.64
N ALA A 262 1.06 -16.49 13.34
CA ALA A 262 0.17 -15.81 14.29
C ALA A 262 0.32 -14.28 14.18
N SER A 263 0.02 -13.70 13.02
CA SER A 263 0.26 -12.29 12.67
C SER A 263 -0.32 -11.25 13.63
N GLY A 264 -1.37 -11.60 14.39
CA GLY A 264 -1.95 -10.75 15.43
C GLY A 264 -1.03 -10.47 16.62
N LEU A 265 0.09 -11.21 16.77
CA LEU A 265 1.04 -10.97 17.86
C LEU A 265 2.08 -9.86 17.55
N ILE A 266 2.03 -9.24 16.38
CA ILE A 266 2.95 -8.16 15.94
C ILE A 266 2.21 -7.01 15.24
N ASP A 267 0.89 -6.92 15.41
CA ASP A 267 0.05 -5.92 14.74
C ASP A 267 -0.01 -4.57 15.48
N ARG A 268 0.65 -4.46 16.63
CA ARG A 268 0.66 -3.31 17.55
C ARG A 268 -0.69 -3.05 18.22
N ASN A 269 -1.50 -4.06 18.34
CA ASN A 269 -2.75 -3.98 19.08
C ASN A 269 -2.59 -4.63 20.46
N TYR A 270 -2.22 -3.82 21.43
CA TYR A 270 -1.96 -4.28 22.79
C TYR A 270 -3.21 -4.64 23.61
N ASP A 271 -4.41 -4.31 23.09
CA ASP A 271 -5.68 -4.47 23.82
C ASP A 271 -6.42 -5.75 23.43
N THR A 272 -6.14 -6.32 22.25
CA THR A 272 -6.87 -7.50 21.76
C THR A 272 -6.09 -8.77 22.04
N ALA A 273 -6.67 -9.65 22.84
CA ALA A 273 -6.08 -10.97 23.11
C ALA A 273 -6.02 -11.84 21.86
N VAL A 274 -4.83 -12.33 21.52
CA VAL A 274 -4.57 -13.21 20.38
C VAL A 274 -4.47 -14.66 20.82
N ILE A 275 -3.84 -14.92 21.96
CA ILE A 275 -3.54 -16.26 22.47
C ILE A 275 -3.83 -16.34 23.96
N THR A 276 -4.41 -17.47 24.38
CA THR A 276 -4.52 -17.81 25.79
C THR A 276 -3.32 -18.66 26.21
N ALA A 277 -2.62 -18.24 27.25
CA ALA A 277 -1.45 -18.95 27.76
C ALA A 277 -1.83 -20.36 28.24
N GLN A 278 -1.10 -21.34 27.76
CA GLN A 278 -1.25 -22.74 28.10
C GLN A 278 0.11 -23.45 28.18
N GLU A 279 0.08 -24.64 28.81
CA GLU A 279 1.28 -25.45 29.02
C GLU A 279 2.06 -25.71 27.73
N TYR A 280 3.38 -25.55 27.79
CA TYR A 280 4.30 -25.71 26.65
C TYR A 280 3.98 -24.81 25.41
N MET A 281 3.38 -23.68 25.69
CA MET A 281 3.13 -22.70 24.63
C MET A 281 4.44 -22.08 24.15
N ASN A 282 4.67 -22.17 22.85
CA ASN A 282 5.76 -21.53 22.14
C ASN A 282 5.23 -20.29 21.40
N ILE A 283 5.88 -19.14 21.58
CA ILE A 283 5.57 -17.91 20.88
C ILE A 283 6.87 -17.37 20.33
N GLY A 284 6.90 -16.96 19.05
CA GLY A 284 8.16 -16.52 18.47
C GLY A 284 8.02 -15.46 17.39
N LEU A 285 9.18 -14.98 16.94
CA LEU A 285 9.36 -13.89 15.99
C LEU A 285 10.38 -14.26 14.92
N ASP A 286 10.14 -13.83 13.68
CA ASP A 286 11.10 -13.76 12.59
C ASP A 286 11.53 -12.30 12.35
N LEU A 287 12.80 -11.99 12.48
CA LEU A 287 13.38 -10.64 12.42
C LEU A 287 13.93 -10.27 11.03
N VAL A 288 13.42 -10.84 9.92
CA VAL A 288 13.89 -10.57 8.55
C VAL A 288 15.33 -11.02 8.29
N TYR A 289 16.26 -10.61 9.16
CA TYR A 289 17.69 -10.94 9.11
C TYR A 289 18.23 -11.08 10.53
N PRO A 290 19.38 -11.74 10.73
CA PRO A 290 19.97 -11.87 12.05
C PRO A 290 20.22 -10.52 12.72
N GLN A 291 19.72 -10.35 13.94
CA GLN A 291 19.88 -9.16 14.76
C GLN A 291 20.20 -9.52 16.20
N ALA A 292 20.96 -8.65 16.88
CA ALA A 292 21.25 -8.80 18.29
C ALA A 292 19.99 -8.48 19.12
N VAL A 293 19.54 -9.46 19.91
CA VAL A 293 18.40 -9.35 20.85
C VAL A 293 18.88 -9.74 22.23
N ASP A 294 18.47 -9.02 23.24
CA ASP A 294 18.76 -9.26 24.66
C ASP A 294 17.51 -9.19 25.54
N THR A 295 16.38 -8.74 25.00
CA THR A 295 15.13 -8.60 25.74
C THR A 295 13.93 -8.93 24.84
N ILE A 296 12.96 -9.68 25.39
CA ILE A 296 11.69 -9.96 24.74
C ILE A 296 10.56 -9.49 25.67
N TYR A 297 9.63 -8.71 25.13
CA TYR A 297 8.42 -8.27 25.80
C TYR A 297 7.23 -9.07 25.33
N ILE A 298 6.41 -9.54 26.28
CA ILE A 298 5.14 -10.24 26.06
C ILE A 298 4.04 -9.44 26.72
N TYR A 299 3.21 -8.81 25.92
CA TYR A 299 2.11 -7.99 26.40
C TYR A 299 0.88 -8.83 26.71
N THR A 300 0.11 -8.38 27.70
CA THR A 300 -1.10 -9.04 28.19
C THR A 300 -2.29 -8.10 28.16
N ASP A 301 -3.51 -8.68 28.08
CA ASP A 301 -4.78 -7.95 27.96
C ASP A 301 -5.14 -7.10 29.20
N LYS A 302 -4.52 -7.36 30.33
CA LYS A 302 -4.74 -6.67 31.61
C LYS A 302 -3.58 -6.89 32.56
N ASP A 303 -3.64 -6.22 33.71
CA ASP A 303 -2.63 -6.37 34.76
C ASP A 303 -2.67 -7.77 35.39
N TYR A 304 -1.52 -8.43 35.32
CA TYR A 304 -1.25 -9.72 35.93
C TYR A 304 -0.12 -9.67 37.00
N SER A 305 0.15 -8.50 37.57
CA SER A 305 1.21 -8.27 38.57
C SER A 305 1.05 -9.16 39.82
N TYR A 306 -0.19 -9.63 40.08
CA TYR A 306 -0.49 -10.59 41.19
C TYR A 306 0.07 -11.98 40.91
N ILE A 307 0.56 -12.27 39.72
CA ILE A 307 1.24 -13.52 39.36
C ILE A 307 2.72 -13.34 39.71
N SER A 308 3.17 -13.99 40.76
CA SER A 308 4.57 -13.97 41.17
C SER A 308 5.45 -14.52 40.04
N SER A 309 6.54 -13.81 39.68
CA SER A 309 7.55 -14.30 38.75
C SER A 309 8.20 -15.63 39.16
N GLU A 310 8.07 -16.01 40.43
CA GLU A 310 8.53 -17.32 40.95
C GLU A 310 7.64 -18.48 40.51
N VAL A 311 6.42 -18.21 40.02
CA VAL A 311 5.44 -19.24 39.59
C VAL A 311 5.49 -19.47 38.08
N LEU A 312 6.02 -18.52 37.32
CA LEU A 312 6.13 -18.58 35.86
C LEU A 312 7.55 -18.88 35.44
N GLU A 313 7.74 -19.87 34.60
CA GLU A 313 9.02 -20.19 34.02
C GLU A 313 8.93 -20.00 32.49
N TRP A 314 9.81 -19.14 31.93
CA TRP A 314 9.95 -18.91 30.52
C TRP A 314 11.35 -19.30 30.09
N ALA A 315 11.46 -20.09 29.02
CA ALA A 315 12.73 -20.38 28.39
C ALA A 315 12.80 -19.70 27.04
N VAL A 316 13.94 -19.07 26.74
CA VAL A 316 14.18 -18.38 25.49
C VAL A 316 15.02 -19.28 24.57
N TYR A 317 14.61 -19.37 23.31
CA TYR A 317 15.29 -20.12 22.29
C TYR A 317 15.56 -19.24 21.07
N TYR A 318 16.65 -19.51 20.36
CA TYR A 318 17.00 -18.81 19.14
C TYR A 318 17.52 -19.75 18.05
N THR A 319 17.44 -19.32 16.79
CA THR A 319 18.05 -19.99 15.65
C THR A 319 18.27 -19.01 14.50
N SER A 320 19.34 -19.22 13.72
CA SER A 320 19.58 -18.50 12.47
C SER A 320 19.30 -19.36 11.23
N LYS A 321 18.84 -20.58 11.40
CA LYS A 321 18.50 -21.47 10.27
C LYS A 321 17.19 -21.05 9.63
N GLU A 322 17.20 -20.94 8.30
CA GLU A 322 16.03 -20.58 7.48
C GLU A 322 15.21 -21.79 7.06
N ILE A 323 15.84 -22.98 6.94
CA ILE A 323 15.21 -24.18 6.39
C ILE A 323 14.75 -25.11 7.52
N GLU A 324 13.55 -25.65 7.41
CA GLU A 324 13.03 -26.68 8.32
C GLU A 324 13.76 -28.04 8.13
N PRO A 325 13.97 -28.83 9.19
CA PRO A 325 13.58 -28.55 10.58
C PRO A 325 14.52 -27.55 11.26
N LYS A 326 13.97 -26.49 11.82
CA LYS A 326 14.72 -25.50 12.61
C LYS A 326 15.25 -26.18 13.89
N THR A 327 16.56 -26.12 14.11
CA THR A 327 17.15 -26.55 15.39
C THR A 327 17.27 -25.35 16.30
N TRP A 328 16.56 -25.38 17.42
CA TRP A 328 16.54 -24.33 18.41
C TRP A 328 17.61 -24.50 19.46
N THR A 329 18.27 -23.42 19.84
CA THR A 329 19.26 -23.37 20.92
C THR A 329 18.65 -22.64 22.12
N CYS A 330 18.64 -23.29 23.28
CA CYS A 330 18.14 -22.70 24.52
C CYS A 330 19.14 -21.73 25.14
N ILE A 331 18.66 -20.57 25.59
CA ILE A 331 19.44 -19.62 26.38
C ILE A 331 19.33 -20.02 27.85
N THR A 332 20.46 -20.38 28.45
CA THR A 332 20.52 -21.01 29.79
C THR A 332 20.32 -20.04 30.97
N SER A 333 20.28 -18.73 30.74
CA SER A 333 20.09 -17.70 31.77
C SER A 333 19.20 -16.60 31.25
N SER A 334 18.00 -16.47 31.79
CA SER A 334 17.09 -15.38 31.55
C SER A 334 16.54 -14.84 32.87
N ALA A 335 16.30 -13.53 32.94
CA ALA A 335 15.61 -12.88 34.03
C ALA A 335 14.18 -12.50 33.58
N LEU A 336 13.20 -12.73 34.45
CA LEU A 336 11.80 -12.41 34.20
C LEU A 336 11.34 -11.32 35.16
N PHE A 337 10.74 -10.26 34.63
CA PHE A 337 10.10 -9.18 35.37
C PHE A 337 8.71 -8.92 34.76
N TYR A 338 7.71 -8.60 35.60
CA TYR A 338 6.42 -8.12 35.12
C TYR A 338 6.30 -6.62 35.32
N ASN A 339 6.06 -5.88 34.26
CA ASN A 339 5.88 -4.43 34.28
C ASN A 339 4.38 -4.09 34.36
N GLU A 340 3.96 -3.61 35.53
CA GLU A 340 2.56 -3.26 35.84
C GLU A 340 2.06 -2.09 34.98
N THR A 341 2.92 -1.14 34.64
CA THR A 341 2.56 0.06 33.88
C THR A 341 2.18 -0.28 32.43
N TYR A 342 2.93 -1.21 31.83
CA TYR A 342 2.76 -1.60 30.43
C TYR A 342 2.04 -2.94 30.26
N HIS A 343 1.58 -3.56 31.33
CA HIS A 343 0.93 -4.88 31.35
C HIS A 343 1.71 -5.92 30.53
N ARG A 344 3.01 -6.08 30.80
CA ARG A 344 3.86 -6.98 30.03
C ARG A 344 4.86 -7.74 30.87
N PHE A 345 5.25 -8.93 30.42
CA PHE A 345 6.42 -9.65 30.89
C PHE A 345 7.64 -9.16 30.13
N GLU A 346 8.72 -8.86 30.83
CA GLU A 346 10.02 -8.49 30.33
C GLU A 346 11.02 -9.60 30.60
N ILE A 347 11.51 -10.25 29.54
CA ILE A 347 12.42 -11.39 29.61
C ILE A 347 13.77 -10.94 29.07
N SER A 348 14.72 -10.69 29.96
CA SER A 348 16.07 -10.24 29.62
C SER A 348 17.07 -11.38 29.68
N PHE A 349 17.99 -11.46 28.73
CA PHE A 349 19.00 -12.49 28.58
C PHE A 349 20.29 -11.95 27.98
N THR A 350 21.35 -12.78 27.96
CA THR A 350 22.59 -12.40 27.27
C THR A 350 22.32 -12.24 25.77
N SER A 351 22.71 -11.09 25.20
CA SER A 351 22.51 -10.77 23.81
C SER A 351 22.91 -11.88 22.87
N GLN A 352 22.01 -12.25 21.95
CA GLN A 352 22.23 -13.26 20.92
C GLN A 352 21.92 -12.67 19.57
N GLU A 353 22.78 -12.94 18.59
CA GLU A 353 22.55 -12.54 17.20
C GLU A 353 21.91 -13.70 16.43
N ALA A 354 20.62 -13.56 16.11
CA ALA A 354 19.85 -14.57 15.38
C ALA A 354 18.68 -13.93 14.62
N ARG A 355 18.14 -14.65 13.65
CA ARG A 355 16.95 -14.23 12.91
C ARG A 355 15.67 -14.62 13.63
N HIS A 356 15.61 -15.81 14.22
CA HIS A 356 14.39 -16.31 14.85
C HIS A 356 14.59 -16.43 16.35
N PHE A 357 13.64 -15.92 17.10
CA PHE A 357 13.56 -16.06 18.56
C PHE A 357 12.21 -16.61 18.94
N LYS A 358 12.17 -17.44 19.96
CA LYS A 358 10.94 -17.86 20.60
C LYS A 358 11.08 -17.98 22.10
N VAL A 359 9.97 -17.82 22.79
CA VAL A 359 9.84 -18.08 24.20
C VAL A 359 8.89 -19.25 24.41
N VAL A 360 9.19 -20.09 25.38
CA VAL A 360 8.39 -21.26 25.75
C VAL A 360 7.92 -21.08 27.18
N TYR A 361 6.62 -21.16 27.37
CA TYR A 361 5.99 -21.08 28.68
C TYR A 361 5.93 -22.44 29.36
N TYR A 362 6.56 -22.56 30.53
CA TYR A 362 6.51 -23.74 31.40
C TYR A 362 5.66 -23.42 32.61
N PRO A 363 4.46 -24.03 32.73
CA PRO A 363 3.60 -23.77 33.88
C PRO A 363 4.13 -24.47 35.13
N GLY A 364 4.12 -23.75 36.23
CA GLY A 364 4.27 -24.34 37.55
C GLY A 364 2.98 -25.06 38.01
N ALA A 365 3.02 -25.77 39.13
CA ALA A 365 1.89 -26.55 39.66
C ALA A 365 0.59 -25.74 39.88
N THR A 366 0.63 -24.41 39.83
CA THR A 366 -0.49 -23.50 40.09
C THR A 366 -0.55 -22.36 39.07
N SER A 367 -0.12 -22.57 37.82
CA SER A 367 -0.03 -21.52 36.84
C SER A 367 -1.41 -20.98 36.44
N PRO A 368 -1.61 -19.65 36.53
CA PRO A 368 -2.85 -19.03 36.12
C PRO A 368 -2.93 -18.96 34.60
N THR A 369 -4.14 -18.93 34.08
CA THR A 369 -4.40 -18.63 32.67
C THR A 369 -4.34 -17.10 32.45
N PHE A 370 -3.64 -16.64 31.43
CA PHE A 370 -3.59 -15.24 31.04
C PHE A 370 -3.65 -15.10 29.49
N GLN A 371 -4.01 -13.93 29.04
CA GLN A 371 -4.16 -13.62 27.63
C GLN A 371 -2.94 -12.85 27.13
N ILE A 372 -2.45 -13.21 25.97
CA ILE A 372 -1.32 -12.54 25.32
C ILE A 372 -1.83 -11.76 24.11
N THR A 373 -1.42 -10.51 24.00
CA THR A 373 -1.85 -9.59 22.95
C THR A 373 -0.74 -9.33 21.92
N GLU A 374 0.53 -9.18 22.37
CA GLU A 374 1.63 -8.80 21.50
C GLU A 374 2.95 -9.40 21.98
N ILE A 375 3.91 -9.62 21.07
CA ILE A 375 5.30 -9.96 21.38
C ILE A 375 6.25 -9.04 20.64
N GLU A 376 7.29 -8.56 21.34
CA GLU A 376 8.30 -7.68 20.78
C GLU A 376 9.70 -8.11 21.19
N ALA A 377 10.68 -7.96 20.30
CA ALA A 377 12.08 -8.18 20.59
C ALA A 377 12.83 -6.85 20.63
N TYR A 378 13.72 -6.73 21.61
CA TYR A 378 14.57 -5.56 21.80
C TYR A 378 16.03 -5.99 21.91
N GLY A 379 16.92 -5.08 21.55
CA GLY A 379 18.35 -5.27 21.73
C GLY A 379 19.02 -3.93 22.02
N LEU A 380 20.03 -3.96 22.87
CA LEU A 380 20.87 -2.80 23.13
C LEU A 380 21.62 -2.45 21.86
N GLN A 381 21.53 -1.20 21.47
CA GLN A 381 22.32 -0.62 20.41
C GLN A 381 23.16 0.52 20.99
N TYR A 382 24.47 0.41 20.81
CA TYR A 382 25.32 1.54 21.12
C TYR A 382 25.08 2.64 20.10
N VAL A 383 24.65 3.79 20.56
CA VAL A 383 24.42 4.98 19.75
C VAL A 383 25.52 5.97 20.04
N ASP A 384 26.31 6.26 19.02
CA ASP A 384 27.21 7.38 19.07
C ASP A 384 26.43 8.67 19.21
N ARG A 385 26.94 9.62 20.01
CA ARG A 385 26.32 10.95 20.15
C ARG A 385 25.96 11.61 18.83
N ILE A 386 26.73 11.30 17.79
CA ILE A 386 26.49 11.76 16.43
C ILE A 386 26.61 10.56 15.49
N SER A 387 25.49 10.16 14.91
CA SER A 387 25.46 9.15 13.85
C SER A 387 25.35 9.86 12.50
N LYS A 388 26.19 9.48 11.53
CA LYS A 388 26.17 10.00 10.16
C LYS A 388 26.11 8.88 9.17
N THR A 389 25.19 9.01 8.21
CA THR A 389 25.13 8.15 7.05
C THR A 389 25.06 8.99 5.79
N ASP A 390 25.74 8.58 4.75
CA ASP A 390 25.59 9.20 3.43
C ASP A 390 25.40 8.15 2.33
N THR A 391 24.58 8.52 1.36
CA THR A 391 24.30 7.70 0.19
C THR A 391 24.50 8.53 -1.08
N LYS A 392 25.28 8.00 -2.01
CA LYS A 392 25.53 8.59 -3.31
C LYS A 392 24.93 7.70 -4.37
N THR A 393 24.01 8.26 -5.17
CA THR A 393 23.39 7.54 -6.28
C THR A 393 23.78 8.19 -7.59
N TYR A 394 24.25 7.39 -8.52
CA TYR A 394 24.59 7.79 -9.88
C TYR A 394 23.62 7.11 -10.83
N THR A 395 23.02 7.86 -11.73
CA THR A 395 22.16 7.33 -12.78
C THR A 395 22.64 7.82 -14.14
N GLY A 396 22.53 6.98 -15.14
CA GLY A 396 22.86 7.35 -16.50
C GLY A 396 22.02 6.53 -17.47
N ASN A 397 21.37 7.18 -18.43
CA ASN A 397 20.64 6.52 -19.48
C ASN A 397 21.05 7.12 -20.82
N CYS A 398 21.18 6.27 -21.82
CA CYS A 398 21.44 6.67 -23.19
C CYS A 398 20.55 5.86 -24.12
N ALA A 399 19.87 6.51 -25.03
CA ALA A 399 19.11 5.83 -26.06
C ALA A 399 19.42 6.40 -27.43
N LEU A 400 19.65 5.50 -28.37
CA LEU A 400 19.86 5.77 -29.77
C LEU A 400 18.76 5.09 -30.58
N SER A 401 17.99 5.84 -31.34
CA SER A 401 17.00 5.30 -32.27
C SER A 401 17.38 5.66 -33.68
N ILE A 402 17.43 4.66 -34.55
CA ILE A 402 17.76 4.81 -35.96
C ILE A 402 16.62 4.24 -36.79
N ARG A 403 16.15 5.03 -37.75
CA ARG A 403 15.12 4.61 -38.72
C ARG A 403 15.77 4.48 -40.10
N PRO A 404 16.40 3.33 -40.40
CA PRO A 404 17.11 3.16 -41.66
C PRO A 404 16.18 3.12 -42.88
N LEU A 405 14.98 2.64 -42.70
CA LEU A 405 13.87 2.62 -43.66
C LEU A 405 12.64 3.24 -43.02
N GLU A 406 11.69 3.73 -43.80
CA GLU A 406 10.46 4.34 -43.27
C GLU A 406 9.68 3.41 -42.32
N ASN A 407 9.76 2.12 -42.58
CA ASN A 407 8.99 1.06 -41.83
C ASN A 407 9.84 0.33 -40.82
N TRP A 408 11.13 0.65 -40.63
CA TRP A 408 12.01 -0.06 -39.70
C TRP A 408 12.69 0.88 -38.74
N THR A 409 12.64 0.55 -37.46
CA THR A 409 13.33 1.31 -36.42
C THR A 409 14.18 0.35 -35.60
N THR A 410 15.44 0.70 -35.44
CA THR A 410 16.35 0.03 -34.50
C THR A 410 16.61 0.99 -33.36
N SER A 411 16.46 0.52 -32.15
CA SER A 411 16.80 1.30 -30.95
C SER A 411 17.78 0.52 -30.07
N TYR A 412 18.77 1.22 -29.58
CA TYR A 412 19.70 0.76 -28.57
C TYR A 412 19.50 1.61 -27.33
N TYR A 413 19.51 0.99 -26.16
CA TYR A 413 19.51 1.69 -24.89
C TYR A 413 20.58 1.14 -23.96
N LEU A 414 21.10 2.02 -23.11
CA LEU A 414 22.04 1.75 -22.05
C LEU A 414 21.53 2.46 -20.80
N SER A 415 21.45 1.74 -19.69
CA SER A 415 21.11 2.30 -18.38
C SER A 415 22.18 1.93 -17.37
N TYR A 416 22.52 2.87 -16.52
CA TYR A 416 23.47 2.69 -15.44
C TYR A 416 22.89 3.23 -14.14
N TYR A 417 23.00 2.45 -13.09
CA TYR A 417 22.60 2.83 -11.74
C TYR A 417 23.69 2.36 -10.78
N ARG A 418 24.11 3.24 -9.87
CA ARG A 418 25.06 2.87 -8.81
C ARG A 418 24.67 3.60 -7.53
N THR A 419 24.75 2.89 -6.41
CA THR A 419 24.57 3.44 -5.07
C THR A 419 25.76 3.05 -4.19
N ASP A 420 26.36 4.07 -3.57
CA ASP A 420 27.42 3.91 -2.56
C ASP A 420 26.87 4.40 -1.21
N THR A 421 26.96 3.60 -0.17
CA THR A 421 26.46 3.92 1.18
C THR A 421 27.61 3.87 2.18
N SER A 422 27.75 4.91 3.01
CA SER A 422 28.72 5.02 4.08
C SER A 422 27.96 5.17 5.42
N PRO A 423 28.47 4.61 6.54
CA PRO A 423 29.81 4.03 6.75
C PRO A 423 29.95 2.54 6.36
N GLN A 424 28.88 1.85 5.94
CA GLN A 424 28.92 0.40 5.66
C GLN A 424 29.78 0.03 4.44
N GLU A 425 30.22 1.03 3.64
CA GLU A 425 31.00 0.83 2.41
C GLU A 425 30.34 -0.11 1.39
N ILE A 426 29.00 -0.13 1.38
CA ILE A 426 28.22 -0.95 0.46
C ILE A 426 28.14 -0.25 -0.89
N THR A 427 28.58 -0.92 -1.94
CA THR A 427 28.45 -0.46 -3.32
C THR A 427 27.58 -1.44 -4.11
N ASN A 428 26.44 -0.95 -4.60
CA ASN A 428 25.58 -1.70 -5.50
C ASN A 428 25.54 -0.99 -6.85
N TYR A 429 25.61 -1.77 -7.96
CA TYR A 429 25.41 -1.19 -9.28
C TYR A 429 24.60 -2.10 -10.19
N THR A 430 23.91 -1.50 -11.16
CA THR A 430 23.20 -2.19 -12.22
C THR A 430 23.53 -1.54 -13.56
N LEU A 431 23.88 -2.35 -14.52
CA LEU A 431 24.11 -1.97 -15.91
C LEU A 431 23.14 -2.72 -16.80
N GLY A 432 22.19 -2.01 -17.40
CA GLY A 432 21.27 -2.57 -18.37
C GLY A 432 21.60 -2.09 -19.79
N GLN A 433 21.56 -2.99 -20.75
CA GLN A 433 21.69 -2.65 -22.16
C GLN A 433 20.71 -3.48 -23.00
N GLY A 434 20.26 -2.91 -24.11
CA GLY A 434 19.36 -3.63 -24.97
C GLY A 434 19.27 -3.07 -26.38
N VAL A 435 18.85 -3.94 -27.26
CA VAL A 435 18.61 -3.61 -28.68
C VAL A 435 17.20 -4.07 -29.03
N ASN A 436 16.44 -3.17 -29.67
CA ASN A 436 15.15 -3.49 -30.24
C ASN A 436 15.18 -3.19 -31.75
N LEU A 437 14.70 -4.14 -32.52
CA LEU A 437 14.44 -3.97 -33.94
C LEU A 437 12.93 -4.11 -34.18
N THR A 438 12.29 -3.05 -34.60
CA THR A 438 10.86 -3.03 -34.91
C THR A 438 10.66 -2.65 -36.35
N GLY A 439 9.83 -3.40 -37.07
CA GLY A 439 9.54 -3.12 -38.46
C GLY A 439 8.22 -3.64 -38.97
N ASP A 440 7.60 -2.87 -39.85
CA ASP A 440 6.43 -3.29 -40.59
C ASP A 440 6.86 -4.18 -41.77
N LEU A 441 6.61 -5.49 -41.65
CA LEU A 441 6.79 -6.44 -42.75
C LEU A 441 5.77 -6.17 -43.88
N SER A 442 4.60 -5.70 -43.49
CA SER A 442 3.55 -5.23 -44.39
C SER A 442 2.58 -4.35 -43.59
N ARG A 443 1.60 -3.74 -44.27
CA ARG A 443 0.54 -2.97 -43.59
C ARG A 443 -0.26 -3.78 -42.54
N TYR A 444 -0.09 -5.10 -42.54
CA TYR A 444 -0.83 -6.01 -41.65
C TYR A 444 0.03 -6.66 -40.58
N PHE A 445 1.37 -6.59 -40.72
CA PHE A 445 2.29 -7.34 -39.87
C PHE A 445 3.39 -6.45 -39.35
N LEU A 446 3.47 -6.33 -38.03
CA LEU A 446 4.55 -5.68 -37.28
C LEU A 446 5.37 -6.75 -36.58
N LEU A 447 6.68 -6.66 -36.72
CA LEU A 447 7.64 -7.54 -36.03
C LEU A 447 8.50 -6.69 -35.08
N THR A 448 8.72 -7.21 -33.86
CA THR A 448 9.72 -6.67 -32.94
C THR A 448 10.61 -7.79 -32.45
N LEU A 449 11.91 -7.61 -32.57
CA LEU A 449 12.96 -8.44 -31.98
C LEU A 449 13.64 -7.62 -30.89
N SER A 450 13.81 -8.18 -29.73
CA SER A 450 14.51 -7.52 -28.63
C SER A 450 15.52 -8.45 -27.96
N TYR A 451 16.63 -7.85 -27.58
CA TYR A 451 17.62 -8.42 -26.70
C TYR A 451 17.91 -7.44 -25.57
N GLN A 452 17.90 -7.91 -24.35
CA GLN A 452 18.25 -7.16 -23.16
C GLN A 452 19.23 -7.94 -22.32
N LYS A 453 20.25 -7.26 -21.80
CA LYS A 453 21.19 -7.78 -20.80
C LYS A 453 21.23 -6.85 -19.62
N THR A 454 21.10 -7.40 -18.41
CA THR A 454 21.24 -6.67 -17.15
C THR A 454 22.32 -7.34 -16.32
N LEU A 455 23.29 -6.55 -15.90
CA LEU A 455 24.33 -6.93 -14.95
C LEU A 455 24.05 -6.16 -13.66
N SER A 456 23.93 -6.85 -12.54
CA SER A 456 23.78 -6.22 -11.23
C SER A 456 24.79 -6.82 -10.24
N HIS A 457 25.37 -5.94 -9.47
CA HIS A 457 26.23 -6.27 -8.36
C HIS A 457 25.55 -5.80 -7.07
N MET A 458 25.25 -6.70 -6.17
CA MET A 458 24.65 -6.39 -4.88
C MET A 458 25.49 -7.06 -3.78
N THR A 459 26.08 -6.24 -2.93
CA THR A 459 26.85 -6.63 -1.74
C THR A 459 28.02 -7.56 -2.05
N GLU A 460 27.80 -8.83 -2.35
CA GLU A 460 28.86 -9.83 -2.60
C GLU A 460 28.54 -10.73 -3.81
N THR A 461 27.40 -10.49 -4.48
CA THR A 461 26.95 -11.35 -5.58
C THR A 461 26.78 -10.57 -6.88
N ASP A 462 27.24 -11.19 -7.97
CA ASP A 462 27.06 -10.70 -9.34
C ASP A 462 25.93 -11.47 -10.02
N THR A 463 24.89 -10.76 -10.44
CA THR A 463 23.77 -11.34 -11.16
C THR A 463 23.74 -10.83 -12.59
N GLU A 464 23.66 -11.75 -13.55
CA GLU A 464 23.51 -11.48 -14.97
C GLU A 464 22.18 -12.04 -15.47
N VAL A 465 21.38 -11.20 -16.14
CA VAL A 465 20.11 -11.60 -16.76
C VAL A 465 20.15 -11.26 -18.23
N ASP A 466 20.03 -12.29 -19.08
CA ASP A 466 19.89 -12.16 -20.54
C ASP A 466 18.45 -12.48 -20.92
N THR A 467 17.82 -11.60 -21.69
CA THR A 467 16.45 -11.79 -22.18
C THR A 467 16.39 -11.56 -23.69
N TYR A 468 15.80 -12.51 -24.39
CA TYR A 468 15.51 -12.45 -25.82
C TYR A 468 14.01 -12.50 -26.00
N ALA A 469 13.45 -11.60 -26.81
CA ALA A 469 12.04 -11.64 -27.12
C ALA A 469 11.76 -11.41 -28.61
N PHE A 470 10.76 -12.11 -29.07
CA PHE A 470 10.17 -12.02 -30.38
C PHE A 470 8.71 -11.63 -30.20
N ASN A 471 8.30 -10.51 -30.74
CA ASN A 471 6.92 -10.08 -30.73
C ASN A 471 6.42 -9.91 -32.16
N TRP A 472 5.31 -10.56 -32.47
CA TRP A 472 4.64 -10.48 -33.73
C TRP A 472 3.22 -9.99 -33.55
N ARG A 473 2.89 -8.88 -34.17
CA ARG A 473 1.55 -8.33 -34.20
C ARG A 473 0.97 -8.41 -35.60
N SER A 474 -0.27 -8.88 -35.70
CA SER A 474 -0.97 -9.05 -36.96
C SER A 474 -2.35 -8.43 -36.92
N ASN A 475 -2.64 -7.58 -37.89
CA ASN A 475 -3.97 -6.96 -38.11
C ASN A 475 -4.42 -7.24 -39.54
N PRO A 476 -4.69 -8.53 -39.91
CA PRO A 476 -5.04 -8.90 -41.28
C PRO A 476 -6.40 -8.38 -41.71
N LEU A 477 -7.27 -8.11 -40.74
CA LEU A 477 -8.57 -7.52 -40.92
C LEU A 477 -8.77 -6.38 -39.93
N GLU A 478 -9.62 -5.41 -40.21
CA GLU A 478 -10.01 -4.36 -39.26
C GLU A 478 -10.65 -4.93 -37.99
N THR A 479 -11.21 -6.13 -38.10
CA THR A 479 -11.90 -6.86 -37.02
C THR A 479 -11.00 -7.86 -36.30
N LEU A 480 -9.75 -8.03 -36.68
CA LEU A 480 -8.84 -9.03 -36.10
C LEU A 480 -7.49 -8.42 -35.75
N ASN A 481 -7.17 -8.39 -34.47
CA ASN A 481 -5.86 -7.99 -33.96
C ASN A 481 -5.27 -9.15 -33.13
N THR A 482 -4.12 -9.63 -33.54
CA THR A 482 -3.45 -10.77 -32.89
C THR A 482 -2.02 -10.37 -32.54
N THR A 483 -1.59 -10.69 -31.33
CA THR A 483 -0.21 -10.52 -30.86
C THR A 483 0.32 -11.86 -30.35
N LEU A 484 1.51 -12.24 -30.81
CA LEU A 484 2.26 -13.38 -30.31
C LEU A 484 3.60 -12.89 -29.77
N THR A 485 3.89 -13.21 -28.53
CA THR A 485 5.18 -12.92 -27.91
C THR A 485 5.82 -14.23 -27.47
N LEU A 486 7.07 -14.44 -27.87
CA LEU A 486 7.92 -15.50 -27.40
C LEU A 486 9.08 -14.86 -26.66
N SER A 487 9.40 -15.30 -25.46
CA SER A 487 10.59 -14.85 -24.75
C SER A 487 11.39 -16.00 -24.15
N TYR A 488 12.67 -15.77 -24.07
CA TYR A 488 13.63 -16.64 -23.42
C TYR A 488 14.51 -15.80 -22.51
N GLY A 489 14.64 -16.21 -21.26
CA GLY A 489 15.51 -15.56 -20.26
C GLY A 489 16.43 -16.55 -19.59
N GLU A 490 17.66 -16.12 -19.31
CA GLU A 490 18.63 -16.82 -18.48
C GLU A 490 19.07 -15.89 -17.34
N THR A 491 19.19 -16.45 -16.14
CA THR A 491 19.76 -15.77 -14.98
C THR A 491 20.99 -16.54 -14.51
N ARG A 492 22.09 -15.84 -14.34
CA ARG A 492 23.35 -16.34 -13.78
C ARG A 492 23.70 -15.54 -12.54
N GLU A 493 24.31 -16.18 -11.57
CA GLU A 493 24.89 -15.58 -10.37
C GLU A 493 26.32 -16.10 -10.23
N ASP A 494 27.27 -15.19 -10.09
CA ASP A 494 28.69 -15.47 -10.05
C ASP A 494 29.17 -16.40 -11.22
N GLU A 495 28.67 -16.12 -12.43
CA GLU A 495 28.87 -16.89 -13.67
C GLU A 495 28.17 -18.26 -13.72
N GLU A 496 27.57 -18.73 -12.61
CA GLU A 496 26.82 -19.98 -12.59
C GLU A 496 25.36 -19.76 -13.04
N LEU A 497 24.85 -20.66 -13.85
CA LEU A 497 23.47 -20.62 -14.32
C LEU A 497 22.52 -21.03 -13.21
N ILE A 498 21.61 -20.10 -12.82
CA ILE A 498 20.61 -20.34 -11.77
C ILE A 498 19.29 -20.75 -12.39
N SER A 499 18.80 -20.01 -13.38
CA SER A 499 17.48 -20.29 -13.93
C SER A 499 17.37 -19.98 -15.42
N LYS A 500 16.45 -20.67 -16.07
CA LYS A 500 15.97 -20.43 -17.42
C LYS A 500 14.48 -20.31 -17.45
N ILE A 501 13.98 -19.36 -18.23
CA ILE A 501 12.55 -19.13 -18.39
C ILE A 501 12.19 -19.01 -19.87
N ASN A 502 11.20 -19.78 -20.31
CA ASN A 502 10.60 -19.65 -21.63
C ASN A 502 9.15 -19.23 -21.47
N THR A 503 8.72 -18.19 -22.17
CA THR A 503 7.31 -17.82 -22.18
C THR A 503 6.78 -17.69 -23.59
N LEU A 504 5.53 -18.08 -23.76
CA LEU A 504 4.73 -17.81 -24.93
C LEU A 504 3.45 -17.10 -24.48
N THR A 505 3.23 -15.89 -24.98
CA THR A 505 2.00 -15.16 -24.76
C THR A 505 1.32 -14.93 -26.10
N PHE A 506 0.07 -15.32 -26.19
CA PHE A 506 -0.78 -15.08 -27.33
C PHE A 506 -2.01 -14.30 -26.89
N ASN A 507 -2.28 -13.19 -27.58
CA ASN A 507 -3.48 -12.39 -27.38
C ASN A 507 -4.15 -12.19 -28.73
N SER A 508 -5.47 -12.41 -28.80
CA SER A 508 -6.24 -12.17 -30.01
C SER A 508 -7.57 -11.52 -29.69
N ILE A 509 -7.79 -10.37 -30.28
CA ILE A 509 -9.06 -9.64 -30.20
C ILE A 509 -9.69 -9.66 -31.57
N PHE A 510 -10.90 -10.22 -31.67
CA PHE A 510 -11.61 -10.30 -32.93
C PHE A 510 -13.10 -10.02 -32.79
N MET A 511 -13.62 -9.27 -33.73
CA MET A 511 -15.04 -9.01 -33.87
C MET A 511 -15.63 -10.01 -34.88
N LEU A 512 -16.36 -10.98 -34.35
CA LEU A 512 -17.02 -12.02 -35.20
C LEU A 512 -18.16 -11.45 -36.02
N TRP A 513 -18.88 -10.50 -35.43
CA TRP A 513 -20.03 -9.86 -35.99
C TRP A 513 -20.20 -8.47 -35.35
N GLU A 514 -20.97 -7.59 -35.97
CA GLU A 514 -21.30 -6.30 -35.35
C GLU A 514 -21.98 -6.57 -33.99
N GLY A 515 -21.28 -6.19 -32.92
CA GLY A 515 -21.71 -6.38 -31.53
C GLY A 515 -21.32 -7.71 -30.89
N ILE A 516 -20.50 -8.55 -31.55
CA ILE A 516 -19.91 -9.75 -30.93
C ILE A 516 -18.38 -9.64 -30.98
N ASP A 517 -17.79 -9.32 -29.84
CA ASP A 517 -16.36 -9.23 -29.63
C ASP A 517 -15.87 -10.44 -28.85
N VAL A 518 -14.73 -10.98 -29.26
CA VAL A 518 -14.06 -12.08 -28.59
C VAL A 518 -12.63 -11.68 -28.28
N ASN A 519 -12.22 -11.88 -27.05
CA ASN A 519 -10.84 -11.76 -26.62
C ASN A 519 -10.35 -13.12 -26.13
N TRP A 520 -9.19 -13.54 -26.63
CA TRP A 520 -8.55 -14.76 -26.18
C TRP A 520 -7.08 -14.49 -25.82
N ASP A 521 -6.76 -14.77 -24.58
CA ASP A 521 -5.42 -14.69 -24.01
C ASP A 521 -4.93 -16.09 -23.66
N LEU A 522 -3.71 -16.41 -24.08
CA LEU A 522 -3.02 -17.65 -23.73
C LEU A 522 -1.61 -17.29 -23.24
N ASN A 523 -1.25 -17.78 -22.09
CA ASN A 523 0.10 -17.64 -21.52
C ASN A 523 0.62 -19.02 -21.13
N LEU A 524 1.79 -19.40 -21.68
CA LEU A 524 2.52 -20.61 -21.34
C LEU A 524 3.88 -20.19 -20.82
N ALA A 525 4.30 -20.72 -19.68
CA ALA A 525 5.62 -20.52 -19.16
C ALA A 525 6.24 -21.85 -18.72
N ASN A 526 7.52 -21.99 -18.98
CA ASN A 526 8.35 -23.10 -18.50
C ASN A 526 9.59 -22.49 -17.85
N ALA A 527 9.73 -22.68 -16.55
CA ALA A 527 10.88 -22.24 -15.78
C ALA A 527 11.66 -23.45 -15.25
N ASP A 528 12.97 -23.39 -15.41
CA ASP A 528 13.92 -24.39 -14.93
C ASP A 528 14.86 -23.68 -13.94
N ASN A 529 14.72 -23.95 -12.66
CA ASN A 529 15.63 -23.49 -11.61
C ASN A 529 16.73 -24.54 -11.45
N VAL A 530 17.87 -24.27 -12.05
CA VAL A 530 19.00 -25.20 -12.11
C VAL A 530 19.67 -25.36 -10.74
N ARG A 531 19.62 -24.31 -9.89
CA ARG A 531 20.20 -24.33 -8.54
C ARG A 531 19.45 -25.27 -7.61
N ASP A 532 18.14 -25.26 -7.65
CA ASP A 532 17.28 -26.04 -6.74
C ASP A 532 16.76 -27.33 -7.39
N ASP A 533 17.20 -27.62 -8.63
CA ASP A 533 16.75 -28.75 -9.47
C ASP A 533 15.21 -28.83 -9.58
N THR A 534 14.56 -27.63 -9.65
CA THR A 534 13.10 -27.53 -9.74
C THR A 534 12.68 -27.06 -11.12
N LYS A 535 11.64 -27.71 -11.68
CA LYS A 535 11.04 -27.32 -12.94
C LYS A 535 9.58 -26.98 -12.74
N SER A 536 9.15 -25.87 -13.32
CA SER A 536 7.75 -25.48 -13.28
C SER A 536 7.22 -25.21 -14.69
N ILE A 537 6.03 -25.73 -14.95
CA ILE A 537 5.27 -25.45 -16.17
C ILE A 537 3.96 -24.79 -15.74
N SER A 538 3.67 -23.65 -16.31
CA SER A 538 2.37 -23.01 -16.12
C SER A 538 1.70 -22.72 -17.46
N ALA A 539 0.38 -22.94 -17.51
CA ALA A 539 -0.46 -22.63 -18.64
C ALA A 539 -1.70 -21.88 -18.13
N TYR A 540 -1.97 -20.76 -18.72
CA TYR A 540 -3.15 -19.96 -18.42
C TYR A 540 -3.85 -19.58 -19.71
N SER A 541 -5.16 -19.79 -19.78
CA SER A 541 -6.01 -19.39 -20.91
C SER A 541 -7.22 -18.63 -20.42
N ASP A 542 -7.50 -17.47 -21.00
CA ASP A 542 -8.67 -16.65 -20.76
C ASP A 542 -9.39 -16.39 -22.09
N LEU A 543 -10.65 -16.83 -22.17
CA LEU A 543 -11.53 -16.58 -23.28
C LEU A 543 -12.71 -15.74 -22.81
N TYR A 544 -12.84 -14.55 -23.37
CA TYR A 544 -13.92 -13.63 -23.08
C TYR A 544 -14.72 -13.31 -24.35
N VAL A 545 -16.03 -13.47 -24.27
CA VAL A 545 -16.97 -13.17 -25.36
C VAL A 545 -17.97 -12.13 -24.86
N ARG A 546 -18.05 -11.03 -25.57
CA ARG A 546 -19.09 -10.01 -25.37
C ARG A 546 -20.05 -9.99 -26.55
N ALA A 547 -21.35 -10.12 -26.28
CA ALA A 547 -22.39 -10.07 -27.28
C ALA A 547 -23.42 -8.97 -26.95
N LEU A 548 -23.57 -8.01 -27.84
CA LEU A 548 -24.65 -7.03 -27.83
C LEU A 548 -25.86 -7.61 -28.57
N LEU A 549 -26.66 -8.41 -27.87
CA LEU A 549 -27.82 -9.12 -28.46
C LEU A 549 -28.88 -8.14 -28.99
N THR A 550 -29.03 -7.01 -28.30
CA THR A 550 -29.84 -5.87 -28.75
C THR A 550 -29.25 -4.57 -28.18
N ARG A 551 -29.74 -3.40 -28.58
CA ARG A 551 -29.37 -2.11 -27.97
C ARG A 551 -29.62 -2.03 -26.46
N ARG A 552 -30.37 -2.98 -25.88
CA ARG A 552 -30.80 -2.98 -24.47
C ARG A 552 -30.38 -4.23 -23.72
N LEU A 553 -29.79 -5.19 -24.40
CA LEU A 553 -29.40 -6.48 -23.83
C LEU A 553 -27.98 -6.82 -24.27
N SER A 554 -27.08 -6.92 -23.32
CA SER A 554 -25.71 -7.44 -23.52
C SER A 554 -25.51 -8.72 -22.71
N TRP A 555 -24.72 -9.59 -23.26
CA TRP A 555 -24.29 -10.82 -22.63
C TRP A 555 -22.77 -10.94 -22.72
N ASP A 556 -22.13 -11.13 -21.59
CA ASP A 556 -20.71 -11.38 -21.49
C ASP A 556 -20.51 -12.79 -20.94
N LEU A 557 -19.63 -13.55 -21.58
CA LEU A 557 -19.24 -14.92 -21.18
C LEU A 557 -17.71 -14.96 -21.07
N GLY A 558 -17.19 -15.44 -19.96
CA GLY A 558 -15.76 -15.67 -19.79
C GLY A 558 -15.49 -17.10 -19.32
N TYR A 559 -14.36 -17.63 -19.77
CA TYR A 559 -13.81 -18.90 -19.35
C TYR A 559 -12.30 -18.80 -19.15
N ASN A 560 -11.85 -19.03 -17.94
CA ASN A 560 -10.44 -19.01 -17.58
C ASN A 560 -10.03 -20.40 -17.13
N GLN A 561 -8.87 -20.85 -17.55
CA GLN A 561 -8.27 -22.10 -17.11
C GLN A 561 -6.81 -21.87 -16.76
N GLY A 562 -6.41 -22.32 -15.58
CA GLY A 562 -5.06 -22.33 -15.10
C GLY A 562 -4.57 -23.77 -14.86
N TYR A 563 -3.34 -24.01 -15.22
CA TYR A 563 -2.60 -25.24 -14.91
C TYR A 563 -1.20 -24.87 -14.44
N GLN A 564 -0.77 -25.44 -13.36
CA GLN A 564 0.61 -25.32 -12.87
C GLN A 564 1.10 -26.69 -12.41
N GLN A 565 2.29 -27.05 -12.87
CA GLN A 565 3.02 -28.23 -12.41
C GLN A 565 4.36 -27.77 -11.90
N THR A 566 4.77 -28.25 -10.75
CA THR A 566 6.11 -28.04 -10.20
C THR A 566 6.70 -29.40 -9.85
N ASP A 567 7.83 -29.71 -10.49
CA ASP A 567 8.63 -30.90 -10.25
C ASP A 567 9.80 -30.50 -9.35
N ASN A 568 9.82 -31.10 -8.18
CA ASN A 568 10.87 -31.00 -7.20
C ASN A 568 11.09 -32.43 -6.63
N GLU A 569 11.38 -32.65 -5.36
CA GLU A 569 11.42 -34.00 -4.75
C GLU A 569 10.09 -34.75 -4.90
N GLU A 570 8.94 -34.01 -4.94
CA GLU A 570 7.63 -34.53 -5.25
C GLU A 570 6.98 -33.62 -6.33
N THR A 571 6.32 -34.26 -7.32
CA THR A 571 5.57 -33.50 -8.34
C THR A 571 4.24 -33.01 -7.77
N THR A 572 4.05 -31.70 -7.77
CA THR A 572 2.77 -31.07 -7.40
C THR A 572 2.10 -30.53 -8.66
N GLU A 573 0.79 -30.83 -8.82
CA GLU A 573 -0.02 -30.34 -9.92
C GLU A 573 -1.22 -29.60 -9.36
N THR A 574 -1.47 -28.40 -9.86
CA THR A 574 -2.65 -27.60 -9.52
C THR A 574 -3.40 -27.23 -10.78
N THR A 575 -4.70 -27.36 -10.74
CA THR A 575 -5.59 -26.94 -11.82
C THR A 575 -6.68 -26.04 -11.28
N SER A 576 -6.98 -24.98 -12.01
CA SER A 576 -8.10 -24.11 -11.70
C SER A 576 -8.90 -23.82 -12.97
N SER A 577 -10.21 -23.76 -12.84
CA SER A 577 -11.06 -23.27 -13.91
C SER A 577 -12.16 -22.37 -13.38
N ASN A 578 -12.52 -21.36 -14.15
CA ASN A 578 -13.56 -20.42 -13.80
C ASN A 578 -14.36 -20.08 -15.05
N ILE A 579 -15.67 -20.32 -14.99
CA ILE A 579 -16.60 -19.88 -16.00
C ILE A 579 -17.54 -18.86 -15.41
N TYR A 580 -17.71 -17.72 -16.07
CA TYR A 580 -18.65 -16.71 -15.64
C TYR A 580 -19.51 -16.21 -16.79
N SER A 581 -20.72 -15.79 -16.46
CA SER A 581 -21.69 -15.24 -17.40
C SER A 581 -22.37 -14.03 -16.78
N THR A 582 -22.39 -12.93 -17.52
CA THR A 582 -23.08 -11.70 -17.13
C THR A 582 -24.12 -11.32 -18.17
N LEU A 583 -25.36 -11.21 -17.76
CA LEU A 583 -26.44 -10.68 -18.56
C LEU A 583 -26.88 -9.33 -18.03
N VAL A 584 -26.80 -8.30 -18.87
CA VAL A 584 -27.24 -6.95 -18.53
C VAL A 584 -28.40 -6.54 -19.41
N TYR A 585 -29.52 -6.19 -18.80
CA TYR A 585 -30.71 -5.73 -19.47
C TYR A 585 -31.08 -4.31 -19.05
N THR A 586 -31.12 -3.41 -20.03
CA THR A 586 -31.40 -1.97 -19.83
C THR A 586 -32.63 -1.57 -20.64
N PRO A 587 -33.85 -1.91 -20.18
CA PRO A 587 -35.07 -1.66 -20.94
C PRO A 587 -35.34 -0.17 -21.16
N SER A 588 -34.84 0.70 -20.28
CA SER A 588 -34.94 2.14 -20.38
C SER A 588 -33.72 2.81 -19.73
N SER A 589 -33.57 4.12 -19.95
CA SER A 589 -32.55 4.93 -19.25
C SER A 589 -32.75 5.01 -17.72
N ARG A 590 -33.88 4.49 -17.23
CA ARG A 590 -34.25 4.54 -15.80
C ARG A 590 -34.19 3.19 -15.09
N LEU A 591 -34.07 2.12 -15.83
CA LEU A 591 -34.09 0.77 -15.25
C LEU A 591 -33.00 -0.07 -15.89
N TYR A 592 -32.20 -0.72 -15.07
CA TYR A 592 -31.26 -1.75 -15.47
C TYR A 592 -31.32 -2.94 -14.54
N GLY A 593 -31.05 -4.11 -15.08
CA GLY A 593 -30.90 -5.35 -14.35
C GLY A 593 -29.65 -6.08 -14.81
N ARG A 594 -28.97 -6.74 -13.89
CA ARG A 594 -27.80 -7.57 -14.16
C ARG A 594 -27.95 -8.89 -13.45
N ILE A 595 -27.63 -9.96 -14.15
CA ILE A 595 -27.47 -11.31 -13.61
C ILE A 595 -26.01 -11.69 -13.85
N TYR A 596 -25.31 -12.08 -12.81
CA TYR A 596 -23.97 -12.61 -12.87
C TYR A 596 -23.96 -14.01 -12.29
N LEU A 597 -23.39 -14.94 -13.03
CA LEU A 597 -23.21 -16.34 -12.63
C LEU A 597 -21.74 -16.67 -12.75
N ARG A 598 -21.17 -17.34 -11.76
CA ARG A 598 -19.79 -17.79 -11.77
C ARG A 598 -19.69 -19.18 -11.17
N TYR A 599 -18.96 -20.04 -11.85
CA TYR A 599 -18.57 -21.35 -11.35
C TYR A 599 -17.06 -21.47 -11.40
N GLU A 600 -16.45 -21.79 -10.30
CA GLU A 600 -15.01 -21.90 -10.12
C GLU A 600 -14.68 -23.26 -9.54
N THR A 601 -13.61 -23.89 -10.06
CA THR A 601 -13.04 -25.10 -9.49
C THR A 601 -11.54 -24.88 -9.29
N ALA A 602 -11.02 -25.23 -8.13
CA ALA A 602 -9.62 -25.21 -7.81
C ALA A 602 -9.31 -26.47 -7.00
N GLU A 603 -8.43 -27.32 -7.53
CA GLU A 603 -8.08 -28.61 -6.93
C GLU A 603 -9.31 -29.47 -6.58
N GLU A 604 -9.58 -29.67 -5.27
CA GLU A 604 -10.71 -30.46 -4.76
C GLU A 604 -11.94 -29.61 -4.44
N GLU A 605 -11.81 -28.27 -4.46
CA GLU A 605 -12.89 -27.36 -4.13
C GLU A 605 -13.64 -26.83 -5.34
N SER A 606 -14.95 -26.78 -5.26
CA SER A 606 -15.79 -26.10 -6.24
C SER A 606 -16.65 -25.03 -5.58
N ARG A 607 -16.78 -23.90 -6.27
CA ARG A 607 -17.54 -22.75 -5.80
C ARG A 607 -18.49 -22.27 -6.90
N PHE A 608 -19.74 -22.11 -6.54
CA PHE A 608 -20.76 -21.50 -7.39
C PHE A 608 -21.26 -20.21 -6.77
N SER A 609 -21.19 -19.10 -7.52
CA SER A 609 -21.73 -17.83 -7.07
C SER A 609 -22.70 -17.24 -8.12
N HIS A 610 -23.73 -16.58 -7.61
CA HIS A 610 -24.66 -15.85 -8.48
C HIS A 610 -25.09 -14.53 -7.82
N GLU A 611 -25.14 -13.48 -8.62
CA GLU A 611 -25.53 -12.14 -8.21
C GLU A 611 -26.68 -11.64 -9.08
N TYR A 612 -27.64 -11.05 -8.45
CA TYR A 612 -28.75 -10.33 -9.09
C TYR A 612 -28.69 -8.88 -8.65
N SER A 613 -28.61 -7.97 -9.59
CA SER A 613 -28.67 -6.54 -9.27
C SER A 613 -29.71 -5.83 -10.13
N VAL A 614 -30.45 -4.93 -9.50
CA VAL A 614 -31.47 -4.11 -10.15
C VAL A 614 -31.29 -2.68 -9.70
N GLY A 615 -31.14 -1.77 -10.66
CA GLY A 615 -31.10 -0.34 -10.42
C GLY A 615 -32.25 0.38 -11.10
N CYS A 616 -32.92 1.24 -10.34
CA CYS A 616 -34.07 2.00 -10.81
C CYS A 616 -33.93 3.48 -10.48
N PHE A 617 -34.04 4.34 -11.49
CA PHE A 617 -34.19 5.78 -11.33
C PHE A 617 -35.69 6.13 -11.29
N ILE A 618 -36.26 6.24 -10.11
CA ILE A 618 -37.67 6.66 -9.91
C ILE A 618 -37.87 8.04 -10.53
N THR A 619 -36.89 8.91 -10.30
CA THR A 619 -36.77 10.23 -10.94
C THR A 619 -35.31 10.45 -11.30
N PRO A 620 -34.93 11.48 -12.10
CA PRO A 620 -33.52 11.82 -12.31
C PRO A 620 -32.73 12.12 -11.04
N LYS A 621 -33.44 12.31 -9.93
CA LYS A 621 -32.85 12.64 -8.61
C LYS A 621 -32.87 11.51 -7.60
N ILE A 622 -33.62 10.44 -7.87
CA ILE A 622 -33.82 9.34 -6.93
C ILE A 622 -33.46 8.03 -7.63
N GLN A 623 -32.45 7.37 -7.08
CA GLN A 623 -32.00 6.05 -7.53
C GLN A 623 -32.15 5.04 -6.40
N ILE A 624 -32.63 3.87 -6.72
CA ILE A 624 -32.68 2.70 -5.84
C ILE A 624 -31.85 1.61 -6.50
N ASN A 625 -30.98 0.96 -5.75
CA ASN A 625 -30.23 -0.23 -6.17
C ASN A 625 -30.51 -1.35 -5.17
N ALA A 626 -30.78 -2.53 -5.69
CA ALA A 626 -30.88 -3.76 -4.91
C ALA A 626 -29.90 -4.78 -5.49
N ILE A 627 -29.14 -5.42 -4.62
CA ILE A 627 -28.18 -6.46 -4.97
C ILE A 627 -28.43 -7.65 -4.07
N SER A 628 -28.39 -8.83 -4.66
CA SER A 628 -28.50 -10.11 -3.96
C SER A 628 -27.42 -11.03 -4.50
N CYS A 629 -26.49 -11.43 -3.66
CA CYS A 629 -25.38 -12.31 -3.97
C CYS A 629 -25.52 -13.59 -3.15
N PHE A 630 -25.25 -14.72 -3.79
CA PHE A 630 -25.20 -16.03 -3.17
C PHE A 630 -23.91 -16.71 -3.59
N GLU A 631 -23.25 -17.33 -2.67
CA GLU A 631 -22.05 -18.11 -2.91
C GLU A 631 -22.19 -19.44 -2.17
N GLN A 632 -21.95 -20.52 -2.89
CA GLN A 632 -21.99 -21.86 -2.38
C GLN A 632 -20.67 -22.56 -2.69
N ALA A 633 -20.00 -23.03 -1.66
CA ALA A 633 -18.83 -23.88 -1.72
C ALA A 633 -19.09 -25.16 -0.93
N GLU A 634 -18.18 -26.12 -0.99
CA GLU A 634 -18.39 -27.43 -0.35
C GLU A 634 -18.62 -27.32 1.15
N ASP A 635 -17.85 -26.45 1.84
CA ASP A 635 -17.90 -26.25 3.29
C ASP A 635 -18.51 -24.91 3.73
N ARG A 636 -18.97 -24.08 2.76
CA ARG A 636 -19.39 -22.70 3.06
C ARG A 636 -20.51 -22.24 2.15
N ASP A 637 -21.55 -21.73 2.77
CA ASP A 637 -22.63 -21.01 2.09
C ASP A 637 -22.62 -19.55 2.56
N GLU A 638 -22.61 -18.63 1.62
CA GLU A 638 -22.75 -17.19 1.88
C GLU A 638 -23.91 -16.59 1.10
N MET A 639 -24.62 -15.69 1.78
CA MET A 639 -25.70 -14.92 1.18
C MET A 639 -25.56 -13.46 1.61
N THR A 640 -25.61 -12.55 0.65
CA THR A 640 -25.60 -11.10 0.93
C THR A 640 -26.73 -10.41 0.17
N HIS A 641 -27.48 -9.60 0.88
CA HIS A 641 -28.51 -8.73 0.29
C HIS A 641 -28.22 -7.29 0.64
N SER A 642 -28.32 -6.37 -0.31
CA SER A 642 -28.22 -4.94 -0.08
C SER A 642 -29.31 -4.17 -0.79
N LEU A 643 -29.74 -3.10 -0.16
CA LEU A 643 -30.68 -2.14 -0.70
C LEU A 643 -30.19 -0.73 -0.42
N ASP A 644 -29.95 0.04 -1.46
CA ASP A 644 -29.45 1.40 -1.41
C ASP A 644 -30.40 2.39 -2.03
N LEU A 645 -30.63 3.50 -1.36
CA LEU A 645 -31.34 4.66 -1.84
C LEU A 645 -30.38 5.85 -1.95
N ASN A 646 -30.31 6.45 -3.12
CA ASN A 646 -29.58 7.69 -3.34
C ASN A 646 -30.56 8.77 -3.85
N TRP A 647 -30.68 9.86 -3.11
CA TRP A 647 -31.57 10.95 -3.42
C TRP A 647 -30.82 12.28 -3.52
N ASN A 648 -30.70 12.81 -4.73
CA ASN A 648 -30.18 14.14 -5.01
C ASN A 648 -31.33 15.16 -4.88
N ILE A 649 -31.48 15.73 -3.68
CA ILE A 649 -32.59 16.66 -3.34
C ILE A 649 -32.52 17.92 -4.23
N GLY A 650 -31.30 18.39 -4.51
CA GLY A 650 -31.04 19.55 -5.35
C GLY A 650 -29.58 19.64 -5.76
N ARG A 651 -29.14 20.78 -6.28
CA ARG A 651 -27.74 21.01 -6.62
C ARG A 651 -26.84 21.07 -5.37
N TRP A 652 -27.44 21.27 -4.22
CA TRP A 652 -26.77 21.57 -2.96
C TRP A 652 -26.97 20.51 -1.87
N ALA A 653 -27.85 19.52 -2.07
CA ALA A 653 -28.10 18.51 -1.05
C ALA A 653 -28.29 17.11 -1.64
N SER A 654 -27.76 16.10 -0.96
CA SER A 654 -27.96 14.68 -1.25
C SER A 654 -28.20 13.89 0.04
N PHE A 655 -29.00 12.83 -0.11
CA PHE A 655 -29.25 11.85 0.94
C PHE A 655 -28.98 10.45 0.39
N ARG A 656 -28.23 9.66 1.12
CA ARG A 656 -27.99 8.25 0.84
C ARG A 656 -28.32 7.43 2.06
N THR A 657 -28.96 6.31 1.86
CA THR A 657 -29.17 5.34 2.92
C THR A 657 -29.16 3.94 2.33
N GLY A 658 -28.69 3.00 3.07
CA GLY A 658 -28.64 1.62 2.65
C GLY A 658 -28.70 0.67 3.83
N TYR A 659 -29.11 -0.54 3.50
CA TYR A 659 -29.12 -1.66 4.42
C TYR A 659 -28.50 -2.85 3.71
N SER A 660 -27.62 -3.56 4.41
CA SER A 660 -27.11 -4.85 3.96
C SER A 660 -27.27 -5.92 5.03
N TYR A 661 -27.60 -7.11 4.59
CA TYR A 661 -27.66 -8.33 5.38
C TYR A 661 -26.71 -9.34 4.75
N SER A 662 -25.85 -9.96 5.54
CA SER A 662 -25.06 -11.10 5.13
C SER A 662 -25.20 -12.24 6.12
N HIS A 663 -25.28 -13.45 5.57
CA HIS A 663 -25.33 -14.69 6.31
C HIS A 663 -24.23 -15.60 5.74
N SER A 664 -23.37 -16.11 6.59
CA SER A 664 -22.38 -17.11 6.22
C SER A 664 -22.50 -18.32 7.16
N ARG A 665 -22.38 -19.48 6.58
CA ARG A 665 -22.42 -20.77 7.27
C ARG A 665 -21.22 -21.59 6.83
N ASN A 666 -20.35 -21.86 7.77
CA ASN A 666 -19.26 -22.82 7.68
C ASN A 666 -19.31 -23.69 8.96
N GLU A 667 -18.22 -23.91 9.67
CA GLU A 667 -18.22 -24.53 11.00
C GLU A 667 -19.02 -23.71 12.01
N THR A 668 -19.11 -22.40 11.83
CA THR A 668 -19.91 -21.46 12.64
C THR A 668 -20.93 -20.74 11.77
N THR A 669 -22.05 -20.32 12.35
CA THR A 669 -23.05 -19.51 11.67
C THR A 669 -22.87 -18.04 12.06
N GLN A 670 -22.69 -17.18 11.07
CA GLN A 670 -22.52 -15.74 11.28
C GLN A 670 -23.58 -14.97 10.50
N GLU A 671 -24.27 -14.06 11.18
CA GLU A 671 -25.20 -13.11 10.59
C GLU A 671 -24.75 -11.67 10.83
N ASN A 672 -24.72 -10.87 9.78
CA ASN A 672 -24.35 -9.47 9.87
C ASN A 672 -25.46 -8.58 9.30
N HIS A 673 -25.80 -7.56 10.04
CA HIS A 673 -26.73 -6.52 9.65
C HIS A 673 -26.02 -5.17 9.66
N ASN A 674 -25.96 -4.50 8.53
CA ASN A 674 -25.39 -3.16 8.42
C ASN A 674 -26.45 -2.18 7.94
N PHE A 675 -26.59 -1.07 8.63
CA PHE A 675 -27.38 0.05 8.20
C PHE A 675 -26.51 1.29 8.15
N TYR A 676 -26.60 2.05 7.07
CA TYR A 676 -25.96 3.34 6.98
C TYR A 676 -26.93 4.41 6.46
N SER A 677 -26.71 5.64 6.90
CA SER A 677 -27.40 6.81 6.43
C SER A 677 -26.45 8.00 6.37
N ARG A 678 -26.44 8.71 5.27
CA ARG A 678 -25.59 9.87 5.04
C ARG A 678 -26.38 11.01 4.41
N PHE A 679 -26.32 12.16 5.04
CA PHE A 679 -26.83 13.41 4.50
C PHE A 679 -25.68 14.39 4.25
N SER A 680 -25.64 14.99 3.07
CA SER A 680 -24.61 15.96 2.69
C SER A 680 -25.24 17.20 2.09
N VAL A 681 -24.71 18.35 2.46
CA VAL A 681 -25.08 19.66 1.92
C VAL A 681 -23.80 20.36 1.45
N THR A 682 -23.84 20.99 0.28
CA THR A 682 -22.73 21.78 -0.29
C THR A 682 -23.30 23.10 -0.78
N PHE A 683 -22.68 24.23 -0.45
CA PHE A 683 -23.15 25.58 -0.80
C PHE A 683 -21.99 26.49 -1.19
#